data_8ffc154bb3761d20ced2e6876a5bb5b5
#
_entry.id   8ffc154bb3761d20ced2e6876a5bb5b5
#
_cell.length_a   1.000
_cell.length_b   1.000
_cell.length_c   1.000
_cell.angle_alpha   90.00
_cell.angle_beta   90.00
_cell.angle_gamma   90.00
#
_symmetry.space_group_name_H-M   'P 1'
#
loop_
_entity.id
_entity.type
_entity.pdbx_description
1 polymer ?
#
loop_
_entity_poly.entity_id
_entity_poly.type
_entity_poly.pdbx_seq_one_letter_code
_entity_poly.pdbx_strand_id
1 'polypeptide(L)'
;MTAKLITGAPGTGKTERIIAAAAEFIANGGDPARLLVLAPTRTGATRIRDGLARRITTSMSTAPTRAWAAYAFDLLRRAHTLGSLPGVQYSPKLLSGPEQDVMIGEILGGHREGAGAGVRWPADLQEALGTRGFRHEIRDFFDRMAEYDVSVERVQELAEQLHRPAWQSVAALHTEYRQIRRLRAPHAYDPAALIHEACNFLFANPDWLSAERERFDLILIDDVQELSPATYQLLNILCAQNPQAALSSYRGQAREEVAAALTAGTGQNLTRRILMTCCTETVVQGFRGARPDLARTLGESFPTLETEYLNTSYRMGPGIAAAWGELARRLPVITGAKTVRELRAPAVEAQEQALLQLSDEGDLLDPRRYSTPPEGVFGYMLLSPQDEVNQVAQLLLEDYLYRGAAYARSAIVVRDGSRVANIRRVLAASGIPTVTGAALTPVRDEPAVRPFLDALSLLMYARERGAEQLHLPDNYASPSEAETMPDGDEPLTAETIANASHTTAEEDEAKLARRSLEDVLAEENRTNPASGAHNAITLLTSRLGGASSMDVRRLRQQLRAAELRAGGRRSSDDLLLGALLNPEALPDYGVGTAIRRVSRVLAAGQQALNAPGANAETVLWALWQASGLEKTWVNSSAATGPEAERAHRNLDAMIGLFEAATRFVDQMPGSSAEQFLDYIDAQDLPMDTLAARGKRYDAVEILTPALAAGRQ
;
A
#
# COMPACT_ATOMS: atom_id res chain seq x y z
N MET A 1 -8.03 3.48 40.34
CA MET A 1 -7.73 3.11 38.94
C MET A 1 -8.00 1.62 38.80
N THR A 2 -8.92 1.23 37.89
CA THR A 2 -9.23 -0.18 37.62
C THR A 2 -8.83 -0.52 36.18
N ALA A 3 -8.22 -1.69 35.99
CA ALA A 3 -7.82 -2.17 34.66
C ALA A 3 -8.47 -3.54 34.38
N LYS A 4 -9.07 -3.70 33.23
CA LYS A 4 -9.72 -4.93 32.80
C LYS A 4 -9.26 -5.33 31.40
N LEU A 5 -8.95 -6.62 31.22
CA LEU A 5 -8.61 -7.22 29.94
C LEU A 5 -9.71 -8.20 29.52
N ILE A 6 -10.29 -8.00 28.37
CA ILE A 6 -11.24 -8.93 27.75
C ILE A 6 -10.49 -9.73 26.68
N THR A 7 -10.38 -11.03 26.90
CA THR A 7 -9.69 -11.92 25.97
C THR A 7 -10.70 -12.86 25.30
N GLY A 8 -10.59 -13.08 24.02
CA GLY A 8 -11.49 -13.98 23.29
C GLY A 8 -11.07 -14.19 21.85
N ALA A 9 -11.57 -15.27 21.26
CA ALA A 9 -11.38 -15.62 19.85
C ALA A 9 -12.01 -14.57 18.91
N PRO A 10 -11.73 -14.64 17.59
CA PRO A 10 -12.42 -13.80 16.61
C PRO A 10 -13.94 -13.96 16.68
N GLY A 11 -14.67 -12.85 16.54
CA GLY A 11 -16.14 -12.86 16.55
C GLY A 11 -16.81 -12.94 17.90
N THR A 12 -16.07 -12.96 19.04
CA THR A 12 -16.64 -13.08 20.39
C THR A 12 -17.17 -11.77 20.97
N GLY A 13 -17.19 -10.69 20.21
CA GLY A 13 -17.75 -9.41 20.65
C GLY A 13 -16.79 -8.50 21.44
N LYS A 14 -15.46 -8.73 21.38
CA LYS A 14 -14.47 -7.89 22.06
C LYS A 14 -14.61 -6.40 21.73
N THR A 15 -14.53 -6.03 20.45
CA THR A 15 -14.69 -4.63 19.98
C THR A 15 -16.07 -4.08 20.35
N GLU A 16 -17.09 -4.94 20.36
CA GLU A 16 -18.45 -4.57 20.75
C GLU A 16 -18.50 -4.14 22.23
N ARG A 17 -17.71 -4.80 23.11
CA ARG A 17 -17.55 -4.39 24.52
C ARG A 17 -16.87 -3.03 24.64
N ILE A 18 -15.91 -2.71 23.77
CA ILE A 18 -15.29 -1.37 23.71
C ILE A 18 -16.34 -0.31 23.35
N ILE A 19 -17.13 -0.56 22.29
CA ILE A 19 -18.19 0.35 21.84
C ILE A 19 -19.26 0.54 22.92
N ALA A 20 -19.69 -0.54 23.56
CA ALA A 20 -20.68 -0.51 24.65
C ALA A 20 -20.18 0.30 25.85
N ALA A 21 -18.94 0.08 26.28
CA ALA A 21 -18.34 0.81 27.40
C ALA A 21 -18.20 2.32 27.11
N ALA A 22 -17.85 2.69 25.86
CA ALA A 22 -17.79 4.07 25.42
C ALA A 22 -19.18 4.73 25.45
N ALA A 23 -20.19 4.05 24.88
CA ALA A 23 -21.56 4.53 24.84
C ALA A 23 -22.16 4.68 26.25
N GLU A 24 -21.93 3.71 27.13
CA GLU A 24 -22.35 3.74 28.54
C GLU A 24 -21.72 4.91 29.32
N PHE A 25 -20.42 5.17 29.10
CA PHE A 25 -19.73 6.30 29.71
C PHE A 25 -20.40 7.64 29.36
N ILE A 26 -20.72 7.83 28.08
CA ILE A 26 -21.38 9.05 27.60
C ILE A 26 -22.83 9.13 28.11
N ALA A 27 -23.58 8.01 28.08
CA ALA A 27 -24.96 7.96 28.53
C ALA A 27 -25.10 8.27 30.05
N ASN A 28 -24.09 7.90 30.85
CA ASN A 28 -24.02 8.20 32.25
C ASN A 28 -23.50 9.63 32.58
N GLY A 29 -23.42 10.50 31.58
CA GLY A 29 -23.02 11.90 31.75
C GLY A 29 -21.51 12.13 31.75
N GLY A 30 -20.71 11.15 31.36
CA GLY A 30 -19.25 11.30 31.18
C GLY A 30 -18.95 12.27 30.03
N ASP A 31 -17.96 13.15 30.23
CA ASP A 31 -17.50 14.07 29.20
C ASP A 31 -16.78 13.33 28.05
N PRO A 32 -17.27 13.39 26.80
CA PRO A 32 -16.62 12.76 25.65
C PRO A 32 -15.17 13.22 25.43
N ALA A 33 -14.80 14.44 25.86
CA ALA A 33 -13.43 14.94 25.79
C ALA A 33 -12.48 14.22 26.79
N ARG A 34 -13.03 13.56 27.81
CA ARG A 34 -12.30 12.76 28.79
C ARG A 34 -12.35 11.25 28.49
N LEU A 35 -12.89 10.87 27.34
CA LEU A 35 -12.88 9.51 26.78
C LEU A 35 -11.79 9.38 25.72
N LEU A 36 -10.98 8.34 25.80
CA LEU A 36 -10.01 7.97 24.78
C LEU A 36 -10.23 6.53 24.33
N VAL A 37 -10.42 6.32 23.05
CA VAL A 37 -10.53 4.98 22.44
C VAL A 37 -9.40 4.81 21.43
N LEU A 38 -8.53 3.83 21.64
CA LEU A 38 -7.36 3.56 20.81
C LEU A 38 -7.50 2.22 20.10
N ALA A 39 -7.20 2.24 18.80
CA ALA A 39 -7.17 1.06 17.94
C ALA A 39 -5.82 0.93 17.22
N PRO A 40 -5.40 -0.30 16.83
CA PRO A 40 -4.14 -0.53 16.15
C PRO A 40 -4.06 0.16 14.77
N THR A 41 -5.20 0.25 14.07
CA THR A 41 -5.28 0.75 12.70
C THR A 41 -6.34 1.84 12.56
N ARG A 42 -6.21 2.68 11.52
CA ARG A 42 -7.23 3.67 11.15
C ARG A 42 -8.58 3.01 10.84
N THR A 43 -8.56 1.88 10.12
CA THR A 43 -9.77 1.12 9.80
C THR A 43 -10.47 0.62 11.06
N GLY A 44 -9.71 0.10 12.03
CA GLY A 44 -10.24 -0.28 13.35
C GLY A 44 -10.86 0.90 14.08
N ALA A 45 -10.15 2.04 14.14
CA ALA A 45 -10.66 3.26 14.76
C ALA A 45 -11.94 3.78 14.08
N THR A 46 -11.99 3.77 12.75
CA THR A 46 -13.20 4.16 11.99
C THR A 46 -14.38 3.25 12.32
N ARG A 47 -14.18 1.93 12.36
CA ARG A 47 -15.23 0.97 12.72
C ARG A 47 -15.81 1.22 14.11
N ILE A 48 -14.94 1.44 15.09
CA ILE A 48 -15.37 1.75 16.47
C ILE A 48 -16.13 3.07 16.51
N ARG A 49 -15.63 4.10 15.82
CA ARG A 49 -16.30 5.40 15.69
C ARG A 49 -17.70 5.27 15.10
N ASP A 50 -17.84 4.53 14.01
CA ASP A 50 -19.12 4.34 13.32
C ASP A 50 -20.08 3.48 14.15
N GLY A 51 -19.55 2.48 14.88
CA GLY A 51 -20.32 1.70 15.85
C GLY A 51 -20.81 2.55 17.04
N LEU A 52 -19.96 3.44 17.53
CA LEU A 52 -20.31 4.39 18.60
C LEU A 52 -21.36 5.40 18.11
N ALA A 53 -21.17 5.99 16.92
CA ALA A 53 -22.09 6.97 16.35
C ALA A 53 -23.52 6.42 16.17
N ARG A 54 -23.68 5.12 15.93
CA ARG A 54 -25.00 4.47 15.84
C ARG A 54 -25.70 4.32 17.20
N ARG A 55 -24.98 4.45 18.31
CA ARG A 55 -25.52 4.24 19.68
C ARG A 55 -25.74 5.50 20.47
N ILE A 56 -25.05 6.57 20.10
CA ILE A 56 -25.17 7.85 20.78
C ILE A 56 -26.01 8.80 19.95
N THR A 57 -26.88 9.56 20.63
CA THR A 57 -27.72 10.61 20.01
C THR A 57 -27.17 12.01 20.23
N THR A 58 -26.13 12.14 21.04
CA THR A 58 -25.51 13.40 21.42
C THR A 58 -24.45 13.82 20.40
N SER A 59 -24.50 15.06 19.95
CA SER A 59 -23.44 15.63 19.10
C SER A 59 -22.15 15.77 19.90
N MET A 60 -21.02 15.33 19.32
CA MET A 60 -19.69 15.44 19.92
C MET A 60 -18.84 16.43 19.14
N SER A 61 -18.16 17.32 19.83
CA SER A 61 -17.23 18.28 19.22
C SER A 61 -15.94 17.64 18.74
N THR A 62 -15.54 16.51 19.34
CA THR A 62 -14.33 15.75 19.00
C THR A 62 -14.61 14.26 19.01
N ALA A 63 -14.09 13.53 18.01
CA ALA A 63 -14.17 12.09 18.00
C ALA A 63 -13.20 11.47 19.04
N PRO A 64 -13.67 10.70 20.01
CA PRO A 64 -12.82 10.12 21.06
C PRO A 64 -11.95 8.96 20.52
N THR A 65 -12.26 8.45 19.32
CA THR A 65 -11.66 7.24 18.73
C THR A 65 -10.53 7.58 17.78
N ARG A 66 -9.35 7.00 17.98
CA ARG A 66 -8.14 7.26 17.20
C ARG A 66 -7.30 5.99 17.01
N ALA A 67 -6.53 5.93 15.93
CA ALA A 67 -5.39 5.01 15.86
C ALA A 67 -4.22 5.55 16.71
N TRP A 68 -3.34 4.66 17.18
CA TRP A 68 -2.18 5.05 18.01
C TRP A 68 -1.29 6.12 17.35
N ALA A 69 -0.96 5.95 16.07
CA ALA A 69 -0.19 6.96 15.34
C ALA A 69 -0.90 8.31 15.25
N ALA A 70 -2.22 8.31 15.04
CA ALA A 70 -3.01 9.54 15.00
C ALA A 70 -3.06 10.24 16.38
N TYR A 71 -3.09 9.47 17.47
CA TYR A 71 -2.99 10.01 18.81
C TYR A 71 -1.61 10.64 19.07
N ALA A 72 -0.53 9.93 18.74
CA ALA A 72 0.84 10.44 18.87
C ALA A 72 1.05 11.73 18.05
N PHE A 73 0.54 11.77 16.83
CA PHE A 73 0.60 12.96 15.98
C PHE A 73 -0.18 14.15 16.58
N ASP A 74 -1.39 13.91 17.10
CA ASP A 74 -2.18 14.95 17.75
C ASP A 74 -1.50 15.50 19.01
N LEU A 75 -0.83 14.64 19.78
CA LEU A 75 -0.03 15.06 20.93
C LEU A 75 1.06 16.04 20.52
N LEU A 76 1.87 15.70 19.51
CA LEU A 76 2.96 16.55 19.02
C LEU A 76 2.43 17.84 18.40
N ARG A 77 1.29 17.77 17.66
CA ARG A 77 0.64 18.96 17.10
C ARG A 77 0.14 19.91 18.18
N ARG A 78 -0.47 19.41 19.25
CA ARG A 78 -0.88 20.23 20.41
C ARG A 78 0.31 20.86 21.10
N ALA A 79 1.40 20.08 21.29
CA ALA A 79 2.63 20.59 21.86
C ALA A 79 3.24 21.72 21.03
N HIS A 80 3.20 21.60 19.70
CA HIS A 80 3.63 22.68 18.79
C HIS A 80 2.74 23.91 18.93
N THR A 81 1.41 23.75 18.91
CA THR A 81 0.44 24.87 19.01
C THR A 81 0.60 25.66 20.32
N LEU A 82 1.00 24.97 21.39
CA LEU A 82 1.25 25.58 22.71
C LEU A 82 2.72 26.04 22.91
N GLY A 83 3.54 25.99 21.86
CA GLY A 83 4.94 26.45 21.90
C GLY A 83 5.88 25.55 22.71
N SER A 84 5.48 24.32 23.00
CA SER A 84 6.27 23.39 23.81
C SER A 84 7.25 22.53 22.99
N LEU A 85 7.32 22.70 21.67
CA LEU A 85 8.31 22.07 20.77
C LEU A 85 9.34 23.11 20.33
N PRO A 86 10.48 23.25 21.00
CA PRO A 86 11.48 24.25 20.66
C PRO A 86 12.11 23.97 19.29
N GLY A 87 12.32 25.02 18.49
CA GLY A 87 12.96 24.95 17.18
C GLY A 87 12.09 24.46 16.03
N VAL A 88 10.80 24.16 16.26
CA VAL A 88 9.86 23.76 15.22
C VAL A 88 8.99 24.97 14.84
N GLN A 89 9.32 25.64 13.72
CA GLN A 89 8.59 26.82 13.24
C GLN A 89 7.27 26.48 12.55
N TYR A 90 7.21 25.32 11.88
CA TYR A 90 6.05 24.89 11.10
C TYR A 90 5.27 23.80 11.82
N SER A 91 3.97 23.69 11.52
CA SER A 91 3.14 22.63 12.08
C SER A 91 3.72 21.25 11.74
N PRO A 92 3.71 20.31 12.69
CA PRO A 92 4.13 18.93 12.45
C PRO A 92 3.45 18.32 11.22
N LYS A 93 4.23 17.65 10.38
CA LYS A 93 3.74 16.86 9.25
C LYS A 93 4.32 15.43 9.29
N LEU A 94 3.64 14.49 8.61
CA LEU A 94 4.18 13.15 8.39
C LEU A 94 4.91 13.10 7.06
N LEU A 95 6.11 12.50 7.06
CA LEU A 95 6.76 12.10 5.83
C LEU A 95 6.00 10.91 5.23
N SER A 96 5.82 10.93 3.93
CA SER A 96 5.38 9.75 3.21
C SER A 96 6.55 8.79 2.99
N GLY A 97 6.28 7.49 2.80
CA GLY A 97 7.31 6.51 2.45
C GLY A 97 8.15 6.92 1.23
N PRO A 98 7.54 7.44 0.15
CA PRO A 98 8.27 7.97 -1.00
C PRO A 98 9.18 9.16 -0.70
N GLU A 99 8.77 10.11 0.14
CA GLU A 99 9.65 11.23 0.55
C GLU A 99 10.89 10.72 1.31
N GLN A 100 10.69 9.72 2.15
CA GLN A 100 11.76 9.04 2.86
C GLN A 100 12.70 8.31 1.89
N ASP A 101 12.14 7.59 0.88
CA ASP A 101 12.91 6.87 -0.14
C ASP A 101 13.78 7.81 -0.98
N VAL A 102 13.25 8.97 -1.38
CA VAL A 102 14.01 9.99 -2.11
C VAL A 102 15.20 10.49 -1.28
N MET A 103 14.97 10.83 0.00
CA MET A 103 16.07 11.27 0.88
C MET A 103 17.14 10.19 1.06
N ILE A 104 16.74 8.94 1.29
CA ILE A 104 17.66 7.80 1.40
C ILE A 104 18.42 7.62 0.09
N GLY A 105 17.74 7.71 -1.05
CA GLY A 105 18.34 7.61 -2.39
C GLY A 105 19.42 8.66 -2.64
N GLU A 106 19.17 9.91 -2.27
CA GLU A 106 20.16 11.00 -2.41
C GLU A 106 21.40 10.76 -1.53
N ILE A 107 21.21 10.29 -0.29
CA ILE A 107 22.33 9.99 0.63
C ILE A 107 23.16 8.82 0.08
N LEU A 108 22.51 7.74 -0.35
CA LEU A 108 23.19 6.58 -0.94
C LEU A 108 23.89 6.93 -2.25
N GLY A 109 23.33 7.84 -3.05
CA GLY A 109 23.97 8.41 -4.24
C GLY A 109 25.28 9.12 -3.87
N GLY A 110 25.27 9.97 -2.86
CA GLY A 110 26.46 10.60 -2.31
C GLY A 110 27.50 9.60 -1.82
N HIS A 111 27.09 8.51 -1.15
CA HIS A 111 28.00 7.44 -0.72
C HIS A 111 28.71 6.76 -1.90
N ARG A 112 27.98 6.52 -3.03
CA ARG A 112 28.56 5.96 -4.25
C ARG A 112 29.62 6.88 -4.88
N GLU A 113 29.42 8.19 -4.81
CA GLU A 113 30.33 9.21 -5.31
C GLU A 113 31.47 9.52 -4.33
N GLY A 114 31.51 8.87 -3.17
CA GLY A 114 32.52 9.10 -2.15
C GLY A 114 32.31 10.38 -1.33
N ALA A 115 31.12 11.00 -1.42
CA ALA A 115 30.75 12.24 -0.72
C ALA A 115 30.10 12.00 0.66
N GLY A 116 29.92 10.76 1.08
CA GLY A 116 29.23 10.42 2.34
C GLY A 116 30.06 10.71 3.59
N ALA A 117 29.43 10.69 4.76
CA ALA A 117 30.03 10.95 6.08
C ALA A 117 31.02 9.85 6.55
N GLY A 118 31.76 9.21 5.63
CA GLY A 118 32.72 8.15 5.92
C GLY A 118 32.09 6.77 6.16
N VAL A 119 30.84 6.57 5.78
CA VAL A 119 30.16 5.26 5.87
C VAL A 119 30.82 4.26 4.92
N ARG A 120 31.35 3.18 5.48
CA ARG A 120 32.01 2.11 4.71
C ARG A 120 31.03 0.96 4.50
N TRP A 121 30.58 0.81 3.25
CA TRP A 121 29.74 -0.32 2.87
C TRP A 121 30.60 -1.56 2.55
N PRO A 122 30.16 -2.77 2.92
CA PRO A 122 30.77 -4.02 2.45
C PRO A 122 30.86 -4.07 0.92
N ALA A 123 31.89 -4.71 0.40
CA ALA A 123 32.18 -4.73 -1.05
C ALA A 123 31.04 -5.36 -1.87
N ASP A 124 30.36 -6.35 -1.32
CA ASP A 124 29.21 -7.06 -1.92
C ASP A 124 27.96 -6.21 -1.99
N LEU A 125 27.87 -5.10 -1.26
CA LEU A 125 26.74 -4.18 -1.28
C LEU A 125 26.97 -2.92 -2.13
N GLN A 126 28.17 -2.69 -2.64
CA GLN A 126 28.52 -1.48 -3.40
C GLN A 126 27.62 -1.28 -4.64
N GLU A 127 27.33 -2.36 -5.38
CA GLU A 127 26.47 -2.31 -6.57
C GLU A 127 25.00 -2.11 -6.18
N ALA A 128 24.59 -2.60 -5.00
CA ALA A 128 23.22 -2.53 -4.54
C ALA A 128 22.81 -1.10 -4.09
N LEU A 129 23.76 -0.22 -3.73
CA LEU A 129 23.49 1.12 -3.18
C LEU A 129 22.60 1.99 -4.10
N GLY A 130 22.66 1.77 -5.43
CA GLY A 130 21.84 2.49 -6.40
C GLY A 130 20.47 1.85 -6.67
N THR A 131 20.21 0.66 -6.11
CA THR A 131 19.01 -0.08 -6.44
C THR A 131 17.82 0.33 -5.55
N ARG A 132 16.62 0.29 -6.12
CA ARG A 132 15.38 0.53 -5.38
C ARG A 132 15.16 -0.51 -4.27
N GLY A 133 15.45 -1.78 -4.56
CA GLY A 133 15.28 -2.86 -3.58
C GLY A 133 16.10 -2.61 -2.32
N PHE A 134 17.33 -2.15 -2.46
CA PHE A 134 18.20 -1.83 -1.33
C PHE A 134 17.68 -0.64 -0.51
N ARG A 135 17.19 0.44 -1.17
CA ARG A 135 16.55 1.56 -0.47
C ARG A 135 15.34 1.11 0.36
N HIS A 136 14.55 0.19 -0.20
CA HIS A 136 13.41 -0.39 0.52
C HIS A 136 13.84 -1.17 1.76
N GLU A 137 14.86 -2.02 1.65
CA GLU A 137 15.42 -2.74 2.81
C GLU A 137 15.97 -1.80 3.89
N ILE A 138 16.63 -0.71 3.49
CA ILE A 138 17.11 0.33 4.43
C ILE A 138 15.94 0.99 5.16
N ARG A 139 14.88 1.37 4.43
CA ARG A 139 13.68 1.95 5.03
C ARG A 139 13.02 0.98 6.01
N ASP A 140 12.84 -0.27 5.61
CA ASP A 140 12.30 -1.31 6.48
C ASP A 140 13.16 -1.51 7.74
N PHE A 141 14.47 -1.42 7.60
CA PHE A 141 15.37 -1.51 8.74
C PHE A 141 15.18 -0.32 9.71
N PHE A 142 15.07 0.91 9.20
CA PHE A 142 14.79 2.10 10.01
C PHE A 142 13.42 2.00 10.71
N ASP A 143 12.41 1.53 10.01
CA ASP A 143 11.07 1.30 10.57
C ASP A 143 11.13 0.26 11.70
N ARG A 144 11.88 -0.85 11.52
CA ARG A 144 12.10 -1.84 12.58
C ARG A 144 12.83 -1.26 13.80
N MET A 145 13.87 -0.44 13.57
CA MET A 145 14.55 0.23 14.70
C MET A 145 13.56 1.06 15.52
N ALA A 146 12.71 1.83 14.85
CA ALA A 146 11.71 2.66 15.51
C ALA A 146 10.59 1.86 16.20
N GLU A 147 10.05 0.83 15.53
CA GLU A 147 8.98 0.00 16.07
C GLU A 147 9.40 -0.85 17.27
N TYR A 148 10.67 -1.32 17.26
CA TYR A 148 11.24 -2.12 18.35
C TYR A 148 11.96 -1.28 19.41
N ASP A 149 11.97 0.03 19.25
CA ASP A 149 12.68 0.98 20.16
C ASP A 149 14.17 0.62 20.29
N VAL A 150 14.83 0.32 19.17
CA VAL A 150 16.24 -0.06 19.13
C VAL A 150 17.09 1.17 18.77
N SER A 151 17.99 1.55 19.66
CA SER A 151 18.90 2.68 19.44
C SER A 151 20.02 2.34 18.42
N VAL A 152 20.65 3.37 17.85
CA VAL A 152 21.78 3.24 16.92
C VAL A 152 22.94 2.47 17.58
N GLU A 153 23.24 2.80 18.84
CA GLU A 153 24.29 2.15 19.63
C GLU A 153 23.99 0.66 19.79
N ARG A 154 22.73 0.30 20.04
CA ARG A 154 22.32 -1.11 20.15
C ARG A 154 22.45 -1.86 18.84
N VAL A 155 22.15 -1.22 17.71
CA VAL A 155 22.38 -1.81 16.38
C VAL A 155 23.87 -2.06 16.16
N GLN A 156 24.75 -1.12 16.54
CA GLN A 156 26.19 -1.27 16.43
C GLN A 156 26.72 -2.44 17.28
N GLU A 157 26.27 -2.54 18.54
CA GLU A 157 26.61 -3.69 19.41
C GLU A 157 26.15 -5.03 18.80
N LEU A 158 24.92 -5.08 18.28
CA LEU A 158 24.40 -6.28 17.62
C LEU A 158 25.17 -6.61 16.34
N ALA A 159 25.58 -5.61 15.57
CA ALA A 159 26.40 -5.79 14.38
C ALA A 159 27.74 -6.47 14.69
N GLU A 160 28.38 -6.08 15.80
CA GLU A 160 29.62 -6.69 16.27
C GLU A 160 29.36 -8.12 16.77
N GLN A 161 28.40 -8.30 17.66
CA GLN A 161 28.05 -9.61 18.26
C GLN A 161 27.68 -10.66 17.21
N LEU A 162 26.95 -10.25 16.18
CA LEU A 162 26.42 -11.13 15.12
C LEU A 162 27.30 -11.18 13.87
N HIS A 163 28.46 -10.48 13.88
CA HIS A 163 29.37 -10.35 12.73
C HIS A 163 28.64 -9.87 11.46
N ARG A 164 27.83 -8.81 11.59
CA ARG A 164 27.06 -8.20 10.50
C ARG A 164 27.59 -6.79 10.17
N PRO A 165 28.69 -6.64 9.41
CA PRO A 165 29.29 -5.33 9.13
C PRO A 165 28.33 -4.38 8.38
N ALA A 166 27.41 -4.90 7.56
CA ALA A 166 26.41 -4.09 6.91
C ALA A 166 25.51 -3.32 7.90
N TRP A 167 25.24 -3.87 9.08
CA TRP A 167 24.43 -3.19 10.10
C TRP A 167 25.15 -2.00 10.73
N GLN A 168 26.48 -2.01 10.79
CA GLN A 168 27.27 -0.84 11.21
C GLN A 168 27.09 0.30 10.19
N SER A 169 27.15 -0.03 8.89
CA SER A 169 26.92 0.95 7.83
C SER A 169 25.50 1.52 7.86
N VAL A 170 24.50 0.67 8.08
CA VAL A 170 23.09 1.10 8.22
C VAL A 170 22.89 1.99 9.46
N ALA A 171 23.53 1.69 10.59
CA ALA A 171 23.47 2.52 11.80
C ALA A 171 24.09 3.92 11.57
N ALA A 172 25.21 3.98 10.85
CA ALA A 172 25.82 5.25 10.46
C ALA A 172 24.94 6.04 9.48
N LEU A 173 24.39 5.38 8.46
CA LEU A 173 23.43 5.95 7.52
C LEU A 173 22.18 6.49 8.23
N HIS A 174 21.64 5.78 9.20
CA HIS A 174 20.49 6.24 9.99
C HIS A 174 20.79 7.54 10.73
N THR A 175 22.00 7.66 11.28
CA THR A 175 22.45 8.90 11.95
C THR A 175 22.53 10.07 10.97
N GLU A 176 23.09 9.85 9.79
CA GLU A 176 23.19 10.85 8.72
C GLU A 176 21.80 11.25 8.20
N TYR A 177 20.93 10.27 7.94
CA TYR A 177 19.53 10.49 7.55
C TYR A 177 18.79 11.37 8.56
N ARG A 178 18.90 11.10 9.87
CA ARG A 178 18.28 11.92 10.91
C ARG A 178 18.79 13.35 10.94
N GLN A 179 20.10 13.55 10.69
CA GLN A 179 20.69 14.89 10.62
C GLN A 179 20.16 15.66 9.42
N ILE A 180 20.16 15.05 8.23
CA ILE A 180 19.65 15.67 6.99
C ILE A 180 18.17 15.97 7.11
N ARG A 181 17.35 15.04 7.62
CA ARG A 181 15.92 15.27 7.87
C ARG A 181 15.69 16.45 8.79
N ARG A 182 16.44 16.55 9.90
CA ARG A 182 16.32 17.69 10.84
C ARG A 182 16.69 19.04 10.21
N LEU A 183 17.61 19.05 9.26
CA LEU A 183 18.00 20.28 8.55
C LEU A 183 16.98 20.67 7.48
N ARG A 184 16.52 19.71 6.69
CA ARG A 184 15.59 19.95 5.56
C ARG A 184 14.14 20.12 5.99
N ALA A 185 13.69 19.32 6.94
CA ALA A 185 12.31 19.24 7.37
C ALA A 185 12.21 18.97 8.90
N PRO A 186 12.60 19.92 9.77
CA PRO A 186 12.61 19.73 11.22
C PRO A 186 11.25 19.43 11.83
N HIS A 187 10.17 19.79 11.14
CA HIS A 187 8.78 19.56 11.54
C HIS A 187 8.18 18.26 10.97
N ALA A 188 8.96 17.49 10.19
CA ALA A 188 8.47 16.28 9.55
C ALA A 188 8.90 15.03 10.35
N TYR A 189 7.98 14.11 10.55
CA TYR A 189 8.17 12.87 11.32
C TYR A 189 7.98 11.66 10.42
N ASP A 190 8.86 10.67 10.55
CA ASP A 190 8.69 9.36 9.93
C ASP A 190 7.49 8.66 10.57
N PRO A 191 6.58 8.05 9.81
CA PRO A 191 5.39 7.40 10.36
C PRO A 191 5.69 6.33 11.42
N ALA A 192 6.74 5.53 11.22
CA ALA A 192 7.16 4.49 12.16
C ALA A 192 7.79 5.09 13.44
N ALA A 193 8.56 6.18 13.30
CA ALA A 193 9.20 6.85 14.43
C ALA A 193 8.26 7.74 15.25
N LEU A 194 7.06 8.03 14.76
CA LEU A 194 6.13 9.00 15.35
C LEU A 194 5.78 8.68 16.81
N ILE A 195 5.53 7.41 17.11
CA ILE A 195 5.18 6.96 18.46
C ILE A 195 6.38 7.11 19.40
N HIS A 196 7.57 6.75 18.93
CA HIS A 196 8.81 6.93 19.65
C HIS A 196 9.09 8.43 19.95
N GLU A 197 8.89 9.31 18.98
CA GLU A 197 9.05 10.76 19.18
C GLU A 197 8.02 11.33 20.18
N ALA A 198 6.78 10.81 20.19
CA ALA A 198 5.80 11.17 21.20
C ALA A 198 6.21 10.70 22.61
N CYS A 199 6.75 9.49 22.75
CA CYS A 199 7.31 9.00 24.01
C CYS A 199 8.48 9.89 24.50
N ASN A 200 9.41 10.22 23.61
CA ASN A 200 10.54 11.10 23.92
C ASN A 200 10.09 12.49 24.34
N PHE A 201 9.08 13.05 23.66
CA PHE A 201 8.50 14.34 24.04
C PHE A 201 7.91 14.31 25.46
N LEU A 202 7.12 13.28 25.78
CA LEU A 202 6.53 13.13 27.13
C LEU A 202 7.61 12.95 28.20
N PHE A 203 8.64 12.18 27.94
CA PHE A 203 9.75 12.00 28.86
C PHE A 203 10.59 13.27 29.07
N ALA A 204 10.73 14.09 28.03
CA ALA A 204 11.46 15.36 28.11
C ALA A 204 10.64 16.48 28.80
N ASN A 205 9.31 16.29 28.96
CA ASN A 205 8.40 17.29 29.52
C ASN A 205 7.49 16.67 30.59
N PRO A 206 7.98 16.54 31.86
CA PRO A 206 7.22 15.91 32.94
C PRO A 206 5.84 16.54 33.22
N ASP A 207 5.71 17.85 33.06
CA ASP A 207 4.42 18.56 33.22
C ASP A 207 3.41 18.11 32.18
N TRP A 208 3.85 17.97 30.92
CA TRP A 208 3.01 17.42 29.85
C TRP A 208 2.61 15.98 30.12
N LEU A 209 3.55 15.19 30.60
CA LEU A 209 3.33 13.79 30.98
C LEU A 209 2.24 13.69 32.07
N SER A 210 2.36 14.47 33.13
CA SER A 210 1.36 14.54 34.20
C SER A 210 -0.01 14.94 33.68
N ALA A 211 -0.08 16.04 32.93
CA ALA A 211 -1.32 16.56 32.37
C ALA A 211 -2.00 15.55 31.41
N GLU A 212 -1.22 14.86 30.57
CA GLU A 212 -1.77 13.87 29.62
C GLU A 212 -2.26 12.63 30.36
N ARG A 213 -1.61 12.21 31.44
CA ARG A 213 -2.07 11.12 32.31
C ARG A 213 -3.37 11.45 33.02
N GLU A 214 -3.63 12.71 33.38
CA GLU A 214 -4.86 13.16 34.06
C GLU A 214 -6.00 13.51 33.11
N ARG A 215 -5.72 13.55 31.82
CA ARG A 215 -6.65 14.05 30.81
C ARG A 215 -7.90 13.18 30.64
N PHE A 216 -7.77 11.86 30.82
CA PHE A 216 -8.84 10.93 30.49
C PHE A 216 -9.34 10.16 31.72
N ASP A 217 -10.67 10.03 31.85
CA ASP A 217 -11.34 9.23 32.88
C ASP A 217 -11.55 7.78 32.45
N LEU A 218 -11.77 7.57 31.13
CA LEU A 218 -11.93 6.25 30.55
C LEU A 218 -11.00 6.09 29.34
N ILE A 219 -10.16 5.07 29.40
CA ILE A 219 -9.31 4.67 28.27
C ILE A 219 -9.71 3.27 27.82
N LEU A 220 -10.05 3.16 26.54
CA LEU A 220 -10.45 1.91 25.90
C LEU A 220 -9.42 1.57 24.81
N ILE A 221 -8.92 0.33 24.82
CA ILE A 221 -7.85 -0.12 23.92
C ILE A 221 -8.27 -1.41 23.25
N ASP A 222 -8.47 -1.35 21.94
CA ASP A 222 -8.82 -2.53 21.15
C ASP A 222 -7.56 -3.25 20.68
N ASP A 223 -7.59 -4.58 20.66
CA ASP A 223 -6.59 -5.47 20.07
C ASP A 223 -5.13 -5.21 20.56
N VAL A 224 -4.87 -5.31 21.87
CA VAL A 224 -3.52 -5.08 22.44
C VAL A 224 -2.46 -6.05 21.93
N GLN A 225 -2.81 -7.20 21.34
CA GLN A 225 -1.89 -8.12 20.70
C GLN A 225 -1.25 -7.54 19.44
N GLU A 226 -1.82 -6.49 18.87
CA GLU A 226 -1.32 -5.80 17.67
C GLU A 226 -0.34 -4.67 17.99
N LEU A 227 0.02 -4.48 19.27
CA LEU A 227 0.93 -3.41 19.67
C LEU A 227 2.39 -3.78 19.34
N SER A 228 3.11 -2.82 18.79
CA SER A 228 4.58 -2.86 18.72
C SER A 228 5.20 -2.50 20.08
N PRO A 229 6.49 -2.80 20.34
CA PRO A 229 7.17 -2.37 21.54
C PRO A 229 7.09 -0.86 21.80
N ALA A 230 7.26 -0.02 20.79
CA ALA A 230 7.12 1.43 20.93
C ALA A 230 5.70 1.85 21.32
N THR A 231 4.68 1.21 20.72
CA THR A 231 3.27 1.48 21.08
C THR A 231 2.94 0.99 22.48
N TYR A 232 3.47 -0.17 22.88
CA TYR A 232 3.34 -0.68 24.24
C TYR A 232 4.00 0.24 25.27
N GLN A 233 5.14 0.84 24.92
CA GLN A 233 5.78 1.84 25.74
C GLN A 233 4.91 3.08 25.92
N LEU A 234 4.30 3.60 24.83
CA LEU A 234 3.35 4.71 24.94
C LEU A 234 2.14 4.35 25.81
N LEU A 235 1.61 3.13 25.70
CA LEU A 235 0.57 2.62 26.59
C LEU A 235 1.01 2.70 28.08
N ASN A 236 2.22 2.24 28.38
CA ASN A 236 2.76 2.28 29.73
C ASN A 236 2.92 3.71 30.25
N ILE A 237 3.43 4.62 29.41
CA ILE A 237 3.59 6.04 29.75
C ILE A 237 2.23 6.65 30.09
N LEU A 238 1.21 6.38 29.29
CA LEU A 238 -0.11 6.98 29.45
C LEU A 238 -0.89 6.43 30.65
N CYS A 239 -0.80 5.13 30.91
CA CYS A 239 -1.76 4.52 31.82
C CYS A 239 -1.26 3.37 32.69
N ALA A 240 0.02 2.99 32.68
CA ALA A 240 0.50 1.97 33.61
C ALA A 240 0.28 2.37 35.08
N GLN A 241 -0.18 1.40 35.89
CA GLN A 241 -0.30 1.55 37.34
C GLN A 241 1.09 1.49 38.01
N ASN A 242 1.99 0.69 37.46
CA ASN A 242 3.37 0.57 37.90
C ASN A 242 4.29 1.51 37.10
N PRO A 243 4.81 2.60 37.70
CA PRO A 243 5.70 3.54 36.99
C PRO A 243 6.97 2.88 36.44
N GLN A 244 7.47 1.81 37.06
CA GLN A 244 8.67 1.12 36.61
C GLN A 244 8.51 0.49 35.23
N ALA A 245 7.30 0.07 34.88
CA ALA A 245 7.01 -0.45 33.53
C ALA A 245 7.26 0.61 32.44
N ALA A 246 6.88 1.87 32.68
CA ALA A 246 7.15 2.99 31.78
C ALA A 246 8.60 3.43 31.78
N LEU A 247 9.27 3.35 32.94
CA LEU A 247 10.69 3.74 33.09
C LEU A 247 11.71 2.73 32.55
N SER A 248 11.26 1.54 32.15
CA SER A 248 12.14 0.47 31.64
C SER A 248 12.94 0.88 30.42
N SER A 249 12.37 1.70 29.54
CA SER A 249 13.00 2.21 28.31
C SER A 249 13.59 3.62 28.47
N TYR A 250 13.35 4.30 29.59
CA TYR A 250 13.85 5.65 29.80
C TYR A 250 15.37 5.66 30.02
N ARG A 251 16.08 6.45 29.23
CA ARG A 251 17.56 6.57 29.25
C ARG A 251 18.06 7.97 29.67
N GLY A 252 17.14 8.90 29.96
CA GLY A 252 17.51 10.27 30.34
C GLY A 252 18.01 10.40 31.79
N GLN A 253 18.50 11.60 32.15
CA GLN A 253 19.03 11.90 33.48
C GLN A 253 17.94 12.28 34.50
N ALA A 254 16.81 12.83 34.05
CA ALA A 254 15.70 13.29 34.90
C ALA A 254 14.76 12.14 35.38
N ARG A 255 15.32 10.99 35.78
CA ARG A 255 14.56 9.79 36.11
C ARG A 255 13.59 9.98 37.29
N GLU A 256 13.96 10.77 38.28
CA GLU A 256 13.14 11.05 39.45
C GLU A 256 11.93 11.94 39.09
N GLU A 257 12.14 12.97 38.28
CA GLU A 257 11.08 13.88 37.82
C GLU A 257 10.07 13.12 36.92
N VAL A 258 10.57 12.31 36.01
CA VAL A 258 9.72 11.45 35.16
C VAL A 258 8.98 10.42 36.01
N ALA A 259 9.64 9.82 37.01
CA ALA A 259 8.97 8.89 37.92
C ALA A 259 7.85 9.56 38.72
N ALA A 260 8.08 10.78 39.21
CA ALA A 260 7.07 11.58 39.88
C ALA A 260 5.88 11.91 38.96
N ALA A 261 6.15 12.31 37.71
CA ALA A 261 5.12 12.57 36.72
C ALA A 261 4.33 11.31 36.34
N LEU A 262 4.96 10.15 36.29
CA LEU A 262 4.30 8.85 36.05
C LEU A 262 3.41 8.42 37.20
N THR A 263 3.63 8.91 38.43
CA THR A 263 2.73 8.68 39.57
C THR A 263 1.54 9.64 39.57
N ALA A 264 1.60 10.74 38.84
CA ALA A 264 0.47 11.59 38.62
C ALA A 264 -0.67 10.78 37.98
N GLY A 265 -1.90 10.99 38.44
CA GLY A 265 -3.02 10.21 37.92
C GLY A 265 -3.15 8.78 38.50
N THR A 266 -2.25 8.36 39.41
CA THR A 266 -2.41 7.07 40.13
C THR A 266 -2.93 7.22 41.56
N GLY A 267 -3.17 8.46 42.03
CA GLY A 267 -3.64 8.76 43.39
C GLY A 267 -5.00 8.16 43.74
N GLN A 268 -5.29 8.02 45.03
CA GLN A 268 -6.49 7.34 45.55
C GLN A 268 -7.84 7.95 45.12
N ASN A 269 -7.87 9.13 44.52
CA ASN A 269 -9.08 9.83 44.12
C ASN A 269 -9.42 9.68 42.62
N LEU A 270 -8.65 8.91 41.85
CA LEU A 270 -8.92 8.77 40.41
C LEU A 270 -9.78 7.53 40.13
N THR A 271 -11.02 7.79 39.77
CA THR A 271 -11.98 6.81 39.22
C THR A 271 -11.64 6.37 37.81
N ARG A 272 -10.37 6.57 37.35
CA ARG A 272 -9.93 6.21 36.00
C ARG A 272 -10.12 4.73 35.75
N ARG A 273 -10.77 4.41 34.64
CA ARG A 273 -11.04 3.05 34.16
C ARG A 273 -10.29 2.77 32.87
N ILE A 274 -9.68 1.60 32.78
CA ILE A 274 -9.02 1.10 31.59
C ILE A 274 -9.65 -0.22 31.19
N LEU A 275 -10.07 -0.33 29.94
CA LEU A 275 -10.57 -1.56 29.36
C LEU A 275 -9.75 -1.88 28.11
N MET A 276 -9.21 -3.08 28.06
CA MET A 276 -8.38 -3.58 26.96
C MET A 276 -9.02 -4.83 26.37
N THR A 277 -8.83 -5.07 25.08
CA THR A 277 -9.21 -6.33 24.43
C THR A 277 -8.00 -7.03 23.82
N CYS A 278 -8.03 -8.36 23.76
CA CYS A 278 -6.93 -9.18 23.27
C CYS A 278 -7.43 -10.43 22.53
N CYS A 279 -6.76 -10.78 21.44
CA CYS A 279 -6.84 -12.09 20.80
C CYS A 279 -5.45 -12.53 20.32
N THR A 280 -4.76 -13.32 21.12
CA THR A 280 -3.36 -13.71 20.87
C THR A 280 -3.16 -14.63 19.67
N GLU A 281 -4.22 -15.29 19.23
CA GLU A 281 -4.20 -16.22 18.09
C GLU A 281 -4.33 -15.53 16.74
N THR A 282 -4.67 -14.24 16.69
CA THR A 282 -4.89 -13.49 15.44
C THR A 282 -4.07 -12.21 15.43
N VAL A 283 -2.80 -12.31 15.11
CA VAL A 283 -1.91 -11.16 14.94
C VAL A 283 -1.69 -10.92 13.45
N VAL A 284 -2.07 -9.76 12.95
CA VAL A 284 -2.00 -9.38 11.53
C VAL A 284 -1.06 -8.21 11.25
N GLN A 285 -0.60 -7.49 12.29
CA GLN A 285 0.34 -6.38 12.17
C GLN A 285 1.79 -6.79 12.48
N GLY A 286 2.13 -8.09 12.40
CA GLY A 286 3.49 -8.58 12.63
C GLY A 286 4.54 -7.90 11.73
N PHE A 287 4.17 -7.59 10.51
CA PHE A 287 5.01 -6.84 9.57
C PHE A 287 5.26 -5.36 10.00
N ARG A 288 4.47 -4.84 10.94
CA ARG A 288 4.64 -3.55 11.62
C ARG A 288 5.10 -3.69 13.07
N GLY A 289 5.81 -4.77 13.38
CA GLY A 289 6.40 -4.97 14.67
C GLY A 289 5.44 -5.39 15.78
N ALA A 290 4.20 -5.81 15.49
CA ALA A 290 3.29 -6.29 16.53
C ALA A 290 3.86 -7.50 17.27
N ARG A 291 3.78 -7.45 18.60
CA ARG A 291 4.34 -8.43 19.52
C ARG A 291 3.25 -8.95 20.46
N PRO A 292 2.59 -10.07 20.14
CA PRO A 292 1.50 -10.63 20.97
C PRO A 292 1.98 -11.08 22.35
N ASP A 293 3.27 -11.39 22.51
CA ASP A 293 3.87 -11.76 23.78
C ASP A 293 3.90 -10.60 24.79
N LEU A 294 3.83 -9.34 24.33
CA LEU A 294 3.71 -8.19 25.22
C LEU A 294 2.40 -8.20 26.04
N ALA A 295 1.34 -8.85 25.55
CA ALA A 295 0.12 -9.02 26.32
C ALA A 295 0.34 -9.80 27.64
N ARG A 296 1.41 -10.61 27.73
CA ARG A 296 1.78 -11.32 28.99
C ARG A 296 2.34 -10.39 30.04
N THR A 297 3.00 -9.32 29.63
CA THR A 297 3.63 -8.36 30.57
C THR A 297 2.63 -7.30 31.08
N LEU A 298 1.37 -7.32 30.60
CA LEU A 298 0.33 -6.40 31.06
C LEU A 298 0.13 -6.47 32.58
N GLY A 299 0.27 -7.64 33.20
CA GLY A 299 0.17 -7.79 34.67
C GLY A 299 1.27 -7.05 35.45
N GLU A 300 2.45 -6.84 34.86
CA GLU A 300 3.54 -6.05 35.43
C GLU A 300 3.22 -4.54 35.36
N SER A 301 2.60 -4.10 34.27
CA SER A 301 2.16 -2.71 34.08
C SER A 301 0.89 -2.39 34.88
N PHE A 302 0.01 -3.37 35.05
CA PHE A 302 -1.30 -3.24 35.69
C PHE A 302 -1.48 -4.34 36.79
N PRO A 303 -0.91 -4.17 37.96
CA PRO A 303 -1.00 -5.19 39.05
C PRO A 303 -2.42 -5.55 39.47
N THR A 304 -3.41 -4.67 39.24
CA THR A 304 -4.83 -4.91 39.53
C THR A 304 -5.64 -5.37 38.32
N LEU A 305 -4.98 -5.94 37.30
CA LEU A 305 -5.62 -6.34 36.03
C LEU A 305 -6.57 -7.52 36.25
N GLU A 306 -7.84 -7.27 35.98
CA GLU A 306 -8.86 -8.33 35.91
C GLU A 306 -8.98 -8.85 34.48
N THR A 307 -9.05 -10.18 34.32
CA THR A 307 -9.21 -10.79 32.99
C THR A 307 -10.55 -11.47 32.84
N GLU A 308 -11.31 -11.09 31.82
CA GLU A 308 -12.55 -11.74 31.40
C GLU A 308 -12.32 -12.52 30.10
N TYR A 309 -12.85 -13.73 30.01
CA TYR A 309 -12.73 -14.59 28.85
C TYR A 309 -14.06 -14.71 28.10
N LEU A 310 -14.07 -14.43 26.81
CA LEU A 310 -15.21 -14.61 25.92
C LEU A 310 -15.01 -15.85 25.05
N ASN A 311 -15.93 -16.81 25.13
CA ASN A 311 -15.83 -18.10 24.44
C ASN A 311 -16.96 -18.38 23.44
N THR A 312 -17.89 -17.46 23.23
CA THR A 312 -18.96 -17.59 22.25
C THR A 312 -18.69 -16.67 21.06
N SER A 313 -18.54 -17.22 19.86
CA SER A 313 -18.43 -16.43 18.63
C SER A 313 -19.82 -16.17 18.07
N TYR A 314 -20.14 -14.93 17.84
CA TYR A 314 -21.40 -14.50 17.22
C TYR A 314 -21.28 -14.32 15.70
N ARG A 315 -20.11 -14.62 15.14
CA ARG A 315 -19.79 -14.41 13.72
C ARG A 315 -19.56 -15.72 12.97
N MET A 316 -19.00 -16.72 13.62
CA MET A 316 -18.67 -18.00 13.00
C MET A 316 -19.84 -18.96 13.14
N GLY A 317 -20.22 -19.59 12.01
CA GLY A 317 -21.09 -20.77 12.04
C GLY A 317 -20.37 -21.98 12.68
N PRO A 318 -21.11 -23.05 13.03
CA PRO A 318 -20.55 -24.23 13.71
C PRO A 318 -19.36 -24.86 13.03
N GLY A 319 -19.41 -24.99 11.69
CA GLY A 319 -18.33 -25.59 10.90
C GLY A 319 -17.03 -24.79 10.92
N ILE A 320 -17.12 -23.45 10.79
CA ILE A 320 -15.96 -22.56 10.85
C ILE A 320 -15.41 -22.49 12.27
N ALA A 321 -16.28 -22.45 13.29
CA ALA A 321 -15.88 -22.44 14.70
C ALA A 321 -15.12 -23.73 15.09
N ALA A 322 -15.57 -24.88 14.60
CA ALA A 322 -14.89 -26.16 14.79
C ALA A 322 -13.51 -26.18 14.13
N ALA A 323 -13.40 -25.74 12.87
CA ALA A 323 -12.14 -25.67 12.14
C ALA A 323 -11.16 -24.70 12.82
N TRP A 324 -11.64 -23.56 13.29
CA TRP A 324 -10.84 -22.59 14.05
C TRP A 324 -10.33 -23.23 15.37
N GLY A 325 -11.18 -23.93 16.10
CA GLY A 325 -10.82 -24.61 17.33
C GLY A 325 -9.72 -25.66 17.14
N GLU A 326 -9.78 -26.44 16.04
CA GLU A 326 -8.71 -27.39 15.67
C GLU A 326 -7.39 -26.69 15.35
N LEU A 327 -7.43 -25.57 14.60
CA LEU A 327 -6.25 -24.79 14.29
C LEU A 327 -5.67 -24.17 15.57
N ALA A 328 -6.49 -23.53 16.39
CA ALA A 328 -6.05 -22.87 17.62
C ALA A 328 -5.38 -23.82 18.61
N ARG A 329 -5.83 -25.09 18.68
CA ARG A 329 -5.18 -26.12 19.53
C ARG A 329 -3.74 -26.44 19.09
N ARG A 330 -3.40 -26.25 17.83
CA ARG A 330 -2.07 -26.48 17.28
C ARG A 330 -1.12 -25.31 17.40
N LEU A 331 -1.65 -24.12 17.65
CA LEU A 331 -0.83 -22.91 17.83
C LEU A 331 -0.17 -22.93 19.23
N PRO A 332 1.04 -22.36 19.37
CA PRO A 332 1.69 -22.22 20.67
C PRO A 332 0.83 -21.34 21.60
N VAL A 333 0.84 -21.65 22.90
CA VAL A 333 0.13 -20.84 23.89
C VAL A 333 1.00 -19.67 24.29
N ILE A 334 0.64 -18.47 23.85
CA ILE A 334 1.39 -17.26 24.18
C ILE A 334 0.99 -16.74 25.59
N THR A 335 -0.32 -16.77 25.94
CA THR A 335 -0.82 -16.21 27.21
C THR A 335 -1.02 -17.23 28.34
N GLY A 336 -0.84 -18.51 28.09
CA GLY A 336 -1.05 -19.55 29.10
C GLY A 336 -2.52 -19.96 29.37
N ALA A 337 -3.48 -19.22 28.83
CA ALA A 337 -4.91 -19.49 29.07
C ALA A 337 -5.49 -20.42 27.99
N LYS A 338 -5.73 -21.70 28.36
CA LYS A 338 -6.36 -22.68 27.45
C LYS A 338 -7.85 -22.39 27.18
N THR A 339 -8.52 -21.68 28.04
CA THR A 339 -9.97 -21.41 28.02
C THR A 339 -10.41 -20.58 26.79
N VAL A 340 -9.54 -19.75 26.24
CA VAL A 340 -9.83 -18.95 25.03
C VAL A 340 -10.02 -19.83 23.79
N ARG A 341 -9.55 -21.07 23.82
CA ARG A 341 -9.57 -22.01 22.70
C ARG A 341 -10.83 -22.88 22.66
N GLU A 342 -11.66 -22.81 23.71
CA GLU A 342 -12.97 -23.45 23.74
C GLU A 342 -14.00 -22.51 23.12
N LEU A 343 -13.99 -22.39 21.82
CA LEU A 343 -14.95 -21.55 21.10
C LEU A 343 -16.27 -22.29 20.90
N ARG A 344 -17.37 -21.63 21.27
CA ARG A 344 -18.72 -22.10 21.02
C ARG A 344 -19.36 -21.27 19.92
N ALA A 345 -20.06 -21.93 18.99
CA ALA A 345 -20.99 -21.24 18.10
C ALA A 345 -22.28 -20.90 18.86
N PRO A 346 -23.04 -19.89 18.43
CA PRO A 346 -24.38 -19.64 18.95
C PRO A 346 -25.27 -20.88 18.76
N ALA A 347 -26.22 -21.09 19.65
CA ALA A 347 -27.16 -22.20 19.52
C ALA A 347 -27.90 -22.12 18.16
N VAL A 348 -28.04 -23.25 17.48
CA VAL A 348 -28.58 -23.38 16.10
C VAL A 348 -30.02 -22.83 15.96
N GLU A 349 -30.80 -22.81 17.03
CA GLU A 349 -32.17 -22.30 17.07
C GLU A 349 -32.33 -20.83 16.60
N ALA A 350 -31.31 -19.98 16.83
CA ALA A 350 -31.34 -18.59 16.38
C ALA A 350 -31.03 -18.44 14.88
N GLN A 351 -30.30 -19.40 14.31
CA GLN A 351 -29.92 -19.40 12.89
C GLN A 351 -31.03 -19.99 12.00
N GLU A 352 -31.71 -21.05 12.46
CA GLU A 352 -32.87 -21.62 11.76
C GLU A 352 -34.05 -20.64 11.70
N GLN A 353 -34.31 -19.88 12.76
CA GLN A 353 -35.35 -18.83 12.73
C GLN A 353 -35.03 -17.67 11.80
N ALA A 354 -33.75 -17.29 11.63
CA ALA A 354 -33.34 -16.26 10.68
C ALA A 354 -33.42 -16.74 9.22
N LEU A 355 -33.19 -18.02 8.96
CA LEU A 355 -33.33 -18.65 7.64
C LEU A 355 -34.80 -18.88 7.24
N LEU A 356 -35.66 -19.23 8.20
CA LEU A 356 -37.10 -19.41 7.96
C LEU A 356 -37.83 -18.09 7.67
N GLN A 357 -37.33 -16.96 8.17
CA GLN A 357 -37.91 -15.63 7.85
C GLN A 357 -37.59 -15.13 6.44
N LEU A 358 -36.61 -15.74 5.75
CA LEU A 358 -36.22 -15.38 4.38
C LEU A 358 -36.91 -16.23 3.29
N SER A 359 -37.77 -17.20 3.65
CA SER A 359 -38.34 -18.20 2.73
C SER A 359 -39.78 -17.98 2.29
N ASP A 360 -40.36 -16.82 2.55
CA ASP A 360 -41.83 -16.61 2.36
C ASP A 360 -42.26 -15.82 1.10
N GLU A 361 -41.36 -15.65 0.12
CA GLU A 361 -41.76 -15.12 -1.20
C GLU A 361 -41.47 -16.16 -2.30
N GLY A 362 -42.55 -16.74 -2.82
CA GLY A 362 -42.51 -17.76 -3.86
C GLY A 362 -41.96 -17.27 -5.19
N ASP A 363 -40.87 -17.86 -5.64
CA ASP A 363 -40.34 -17.67 -6.98
C ASP A 363 -40.04 -19.02 -7.67
N LEU A 364 -40.24 -19.04 -8.99
CA LEU A 364 -40.38 -20.18 -9.89
C LEU A 364 -39.11 -20.94 -10.25
N LEU A 365 -37.98 -20.58 -9.69
CA LEU A 365 -36.77 -21.34 -9.72
C LEU A 365 -36.51 -21.86 -8.29
N ASP A 366 -36.96 -23.10 -8.03
CA ASP A 366 -36.86 -23.71 -6.70
C ASP A 366 -35.41 -23.61 -6.13
N PRO A 367 -35.13 -22.64 -5.24
CA PRO A 367 -33.80 -22.46 -4.68
C PRO A 367 -33.39 -23.64 -3.76
N ARG A 368 -34.34 -24.53 -3.46
CA ARG A 368 -34.12 -25.71 -2.60
C ARG A 368 -33.32 -26.80 -3.28
N ARG A 369 -33.16 -26.77 -4.58
CA ARG A 369 -32.23 -27.65 -5.30
C ARG A 369 -30.76 -27.23 -5.13
N TYR A 370 -30.51 -25.99 -4.78
CA TYR A 370 -29.20 -25.41 -4.54
C TYR A 370 -29.13 -24.93 -3.08
N SER A 371 -29.61 -25.79 -2.20
CA SER A 371 -29.60 -25.59 -0.76
C SER A 371 -28.27 -25.06 -0.26
N THR A 372 -28.36 -24.12 0.67
CA THR A 372 -27.35 -23.65 1.63
C THR A 372 -25.92 -23.99 1.23
N PRO A 373 -25.03 -22.99 1.03
CA PRO A 373 -23.62 -23.29 0.82
C PRO A 373 -23.19 -24.28 1.89
N PRO A 374 -22.44 -25.34 1.56
CA PRO A 374 -22.00 -26.29 2.55
C PRO A 374 -21.29 -25.49 3.64
N GLU A 375 -21.84 -25.55 4.84
CA GLU A 375 -21.30 -24.84 5.99
C GLU A 375 -19.98 -25.53 6.35
N GLY A 376 -18.87 -24.81 6.24
CA GLY A 376 -17.58 -25.41 6.59
C GLY A 376 -16.38 -24.78 5.90
N VAL A 377 -15.26 -25.45 6.05
CA VAL A 377 -13.98 -25.11 5.41
C VAL A 377 -13.63 -26.22 4.42
N PHE A 378 -13.42 -25.82 3.17
CA PHE A 378 -13.07 -26.73 2.08
C PHE A 378 -11.65 -26.45 1.58
N GLY A 379 -10.88 -27.48 1.33
CA GLY A 379 -9.53 -27.40 0.78
C GLY A 379 -9.48 -27.91 -0.64
N TYR A 380 -8.82 -27.18 -1.53
CA TYR A 380 -8.53 -27.62 -2.89
C TYR A 380 -7.02 -27.70 -3.09
N MET A 381 -6.56 -28.80 -3.69
CA MET A 381 -5.16 -28.95 -4.08
C MET A 381 -5.11 -28.88 -5.61
N LEU A 382 -4.42 -27.88 -6.13
CA LEU A 382 -4.40 -27.55 -7.55
C LEU A 382 -2.96 -27.62 -8.09
N LEU A 383 -2.82 -27.80 -9.41
CA LEU A 383 -1.52 -28.06 -10.04
C LEU A 383 -0.73 -26.80 -10.33
N SER A 384 -1.39 -25.67 -10.50
CA SER A 384 -0.73 -24.41 -10.83
C SER A 384 -1.41 -23.20 -10.19
N PRO A 385 -0.69 -22.05 -10.04
CA PRO A 385 -1.29 -20.81 -9.61
C PRO A 385 -2.42 -20.30 -10.52
N GLN A 386 -2.39 -20.66 -11.81
CA GLN A 386 -3.44 -20.30 -12.76
C GLN A 386 -4.71 -21.13 -12.50
N ASP A 387 -4.58 -22.42 -12.23
CA ASP A 387 -5.72 -23.29 -11.89
C ASP A 387 -6.38 -22.84 -10.58
N GLU A 388 -5.58 -22.32 -9.63
CA GLU A 388 -6.10 -21.75 -8.39
C GLU A 388 -7.04 -20.58 -8.66
N VAL A 389 -6.65 -19.62 -9.50
CA VAL A 389 -7.48 -18.48 -9.81
C VAL A 389 -8.71 -18.85 -10.64
N ASN A 390 -8.55 -19.82 -11.56
CA ASN A 390 -9.66 -20.34 -12.36
C ASN A 390 -10.69 -21.05 -11.46
N GLN A 391 -10.23 -21.84 -10.48
CA GLN A 391 -11.12 -22.49 -9.51
C GLN A 391 -11.87 -21.48 -8.66
N VAL A 392 -11.20 -20.42 -8.22
CA VAL A 392 -11.83 -19.30 -7.49
C VAL A 392 -12.91 -18.64 -8.36
N ALA A 393 -12.60 -18.37 -9.63
CA ALA A 393 -13.57 -17.79 -10.58
C ALA A 393 -14.79 -18.69 -10.75
N GLN A 394 -14.59 -20.01 -10.88
CA GLN A 394 -15.68 -20.97 -10.98
C GLN A 394 -16.59 -20.95 -9.74
N LEU A 395 -16.00 -21.01 -8.53
CA LEU A 395 -16.76 -20.97 -7.27
C LEU A 395 -17.60 -19.69 -7.14
N LEU A 396 -17.04 -18.54 -7.49
CA LEU A 396 -17.75 -17.27 -7.45
C LEU A 396 -18.90 -17.20 -8.46
N LEU A 397 -18.70 -17.76 -9.66
CA LEU A 397 -19.76 -17.84 -10.69
C LEU A 397 -20.86 -18.83 -10.27
N GLU A 398 -20.51 -19.95 -9.68
CA GLU A 398 -21.48 -20.91 -9.14
C GLU A 398 -22.34 -20.30 -8.06
N ASP A 399 -21.74 -19.57 -7.12
CA ASP A 399 -22.47 -18.88 -6.06
C ASP A 399 -23.39 -17.79 -6.61
N TYR A 400 -22.90 -16.99 -7.56
CA TYR A 400 -23.69 -15.94 -8.18
C TYR A 400 -24.86 -16.48 -9.03
N LEU A 401 -24.57 -17.43 -9.94
CA LEU A 401 -25.53 -17.90 -10.92
C LEU A 401 -26.56 -18.88 -10.35
N TYR A 402 -26.12 -19.78 -9.46
CA TYR A 402 -26.97 -20.87 -8.96
C TYR A 402 -27.52 -20.63 -7.56
N ARG A 403 -26.86 -19.79 -6.75
CA ARG A 403 -27.28 -19.49 -5.37
C ARG A 403 -27.77 -18.05 -5.19
N GLY A 404 -27.67 -17.22 -6.22
CA GLY A 404 -28.06 -15.80 -6.15
C GLY A 404 -27.24 -14.96 -5.18
N ALA A 405 -26.02 -15.42 -4.83
CA ALA A 405 -25.17 -14.70 -3.91
C ALA A 405 -24.54 -13.49 -4.61
N ALA A 406 -24.79 -12.29 -4.09
CA ALA A 406 -24.14 -11.08 -4.59
C ALA A 406 -22.62 -11.18 -4.43
N TYR A 407 -21.85 -10.73 -5.41
CA TYR A 407 -20.38 -10.69 -5.36
C TYR A 407 -19.83 -9.92 -4.16
N ALA A 408 -20.51 -8.87 -3.73
CA ALA A 408 -20.17 -8.06 -2.57
C ALA A 408 -20.17 -8.85 -1.23
N ARG A 409 -20.75 -10.05 -1.21
CA ARG A 409 -20.74 -10.97 -0.05
C ARG A 409 -19.54 -11.92 -0.06
N SER A 410 -18.72 -11.89 -1.11
CA SER A 410 -17.55 -12.75 -1.29
C SER A 410 -16.26 -11.94 -1.17
N ALA A 411 -15.23 -12.53 -0.58
CA ALA A 411 -13.92 -11.95 -0.49
C ALA A 411 -12.83 -12.98 -0.82
N ILE A 412 -11.77 -12.52 -1.48
CA ILE A 412 -10.56 -13.30 -1.72
C ILE A 412 -9.47 -12.75 -0.81
N VAL A 413 -8.94 -13.59 0.07
CA VAL A 413 -7.83 -13.21 0.95
C VAL A 413 -6.55 -13.82 0.40
N VAL A 414 -5.60 -12.95 0.04
CA VAL A 414 -4.29 -13.35 -0.50
C VAL A 414 -3.19 -13.10 0.52
N ARG A 415 -2.17 -13.94 0.53
CA ARG A 415 -1.06 -13.84 1.49
C ARG A 415 -0.31 -12.50 1.35
N ASP A 416 -0.08 -12.05 0.12
CA ASP A 416 0.62 -10.79 -0.19
C ASP A 416 -0.02 -10.09 -1.40
N GLY A 417 0.33 -8.82 -1.59
CA GLY A 417 -0.24 -7.98 -2.65
C GLY A 417 0.24 -8.31 -4.06
N SER A 418 1.34 -9.05 -4.23
CA SER A 418 1.93 -9.33 -5.55
C SER A 418 1.00 -10.14 -6.46
N ARG A 419 0.14 -10.97 -5.87
CA ARG A 419 -0.83 -11.82 -6.59
C ARG A 419 -2.09 -11.09 -7.05
N VAL A 420 -2.38 -9.92 -6.48
CA VAL A 420 -3.65 -9.19 -6.70
C VAL A 420 -3.86 -8.84 -8.17
N ALA A 421 -2.81 -8.35 -8.85
CA ALA A 421 -2.91 -7.94 -10.25
C ALA A 421 -3.30 -9.11 -11.18
N ASN A 422 -2.69 -10.29 -10.97
CA ASN A 422 -3.00 -11.49 -11.74
C ASN A 422 -4.43 -11.98 -11.47
N ILE A 423 -4.85 -12.03 -10.21
CA ILE A 423 -6.22 -12.44 -9.82
C ILE A 423 -7.24 -11.51 -10.45
N ARG A 424 -7.05 -10.18 -10.37
CA ARG A 424 -7.93 -9.19 -11.01
C ARG A 424 -8.07 -9.41 -12.50
N ARG A 425 -6.95 -9.67 -13.19
CA ARG A 425 -6.93 -9.90 -14.64
C ARG A 425 -7.77 -11.13 -15.03
N VAL A 426 -7.60 -12.24 -14.34
CA VAL A 426 -8.33 -13.49 -14.62
C VAL A 426 -9.82 -13.35 -14.31
N LEU A 427 -10.16 -12.77 -13.15
CA LEU A 427 -11.57 -12.55 -12.77
C LEU A 427 -12.26 -11.57 -13.72
N ALA A 428 -11.59 -10.53 -14.16
CA ALA A 428 -12.12 -9.60 -15.16
C ALA A 428 -12.38 -10.28 -16.51
N ALA A 429 -11.48 -11.20 -16.94
CA ALA A 429 -11.69 -12.01 -18.14
C ALA A 429 -12.92 -12.93 -18.02
N SER A 430 -13.24 -13.38 -16.80
CA SER A 430 -14.43 -14.19 -16.49
C SER A 430 -15.69 -13.34 -16.24
N GLY A 431 -15.63 -12.01 -16.41
CA GLY A 431 -16.76 -11.10 -16.19
C GLY A 431 -17.09 -10.85 -14.72
N ILE A 432 -16.21 -11.24 -13.77
CA ILE A 432 -16.44 -11.07 -12.33
C ILE A 432 -15.88 -9.70 -11.91
N PRO A 433 -16.74 -8.77 -11.42
CA PRO A 433 -16.30 -7.48 -10.94
C PRO A 433 -15.50 -7.63 -9.64
N THR A 434 -14.37 -6.95 -9.54
CA THR A 434 -13.50 -7.00 -8.35
C THR A 434 -13.22 -5.61 -7.81
N VAL A 435 -13.18 -5.50 -6.49
CA VAL A 435 -12.72 -4.30 -5.77
C VAL A 435 -11.53 -4.71 -4.92
N THR A 436 -10.43 -4.00 -5.10
CA THR A 436 -9.30 -4.07 -4.16
C THR A 436 -9.51 -3.01 -3.10
N GLY A 437 -9.22 -3.34 -1.84
CA GLY A 437 -9.20 -2.30 -0.80
C GLY A 437 -8.34 -1.13 -1.28
N ALA A 438 -8.69 0.11 -0.93
CA ALA A 438 -7.92 1.31 -1.31
C ALA A 438 -6.42 1.18 -1.00
N ALA A 439 -6.08 0.25 -0.14
CA ALA A 439 -4.73 -0.06 0.31
C ALA A 439 -3.97 -1.10 -0.55
N LEU A 440 -4.49 -1.58 -1.70
CA LEU A 440 -3.87 -2.71 -2.41
C LEU A 440 -3.40 -2.39 -3.84
N THR A 441 -3.82 -1.28 -4.42
CA THR A 441 -3.35 -0.92 -5.76
C THR A 441 -2.67 0.43 -5.68
N PRO A 442 -1.34 0.50 -5.78
CA PRO A 442 -0.64 1.76 -5.94
C PRO A 442 -1.19 2.53 -7.14
N VAL A 443 -1.23 3.85 -7.06
CA VAL A 443 -1.73 4.72 -8.16
C VAL A 443 -0.98 4.43 -9.47
N ARG A 444 0.32 4.08 -9.38
CA ARG A 444 1.16 3.70 -10.54
C ARG A 444 0.66 2.48 -11.32
N ASP A 445 -0.03 1.55 -10.64
CA ASP A 445 -0.49 0.29 -11.24
C ASP A 445 -1.92 0.39 -11.78
N GLU A 446 -2.57 1.55 -11.62
CA GLU A 446 -3.91 1.78 -12.18
C GLU A 446 -3.83 1.91 -13.71
N PRO A 447 -4.60 1.11 -14.46
CA PRO A 447 -4.54 1.09 -15.93
C PRO A 447 -4.86 2.42 -16.60
N ALA A 448 -5.56 3.32 -15.90
CA ALA A 448 -5.87 4.66 -16.36
C ALA A 448 -4.68 5.61 -16.22
N VAL A 449 -3.84 5.40 -15.22
CA VAL A 449 -2.71 6.25 -14.82
C VAL A 449 -1.43 5.86 -15.54
N ARG A 450 -1.18 4.55 -15.67
CA ARG A 450 0.07 4.01 -16.22
C ARG A 450 0.53 4.68 -17.53
N PRO A 451 -0.33 4.93 -18.53
CA PRO A 451 0.10 5.58 -19.77
C PRO A 451 0.64 7.00 -19.59
N PHE A 452 0.19 7.73 -18.56
CA PHE A 452 0.69 9.08 -18.28
C PHE A 452 2.04 9.05 -17.57
N LEU A 453 2.28 8.08 -16.71
CA LEU A 453 3.59 7.86 -16.10
C LEU A 453 4.61 7.38 -17.13
N ASP A 454 4.21 6.48 -18.04
CA ASP A 454 5.05 6.02 -19.14
C ASP A 454 5.38 7.17 -20.12
N ALA A 455 4.42 8.08 -20.38
CA ALA A 455 4.66 9.28 -21.18
C ALA A 455 5.65 10.23 -20.50
N LEU A 456 5.50 10.46 -19.21
CA LEU A 456 6.42 11.29 -18.43
C LEU A 456 7.82 10.68 -18.40
N SER A 457 7.94 9.38 -18.16
CA SER A 457 9.20 8.63 -18.18
C SER A 457 9.88 8.71 -19.56
N LEU A 458 9.09 8.60 -20.66
CA LEU A 458 9.62 8.73 -22.00
C LEU A 458 10.17 10.14 -22.31
N LEU A 459 9.51 11.19 -21.81
CA LEU A 459 9.99 12.56 -21.92
C LEU A 459 11.31 12.77 -21.17
N MET A 460 11.47 12.20 -19.98
CA MET A 460 12.72 12.26 -19.23
C MET A 460 13.84 11.53 -19.96
N TYR A 461 13.59 10.32 -20.45
CA TYR A 461 14.54 9.54 -21.25
C TYR A 461 14.99 10.27 -22.53
N ALA A 462 14.04 10.90 -23.23
CA ALA A 462 14.35 11.67 -24.44
C ALA A 462 15.21 12.92 -24.15
N ARG A 463 14.98 13.55 -22.99
CA ARG A 463 15.75 14.70 -22.53
C ARG A 463 17.21 14.34 -22.21
N GLU A 464 17.43 13.20 -21.54
CA GLU A 464 18.78 12.72 -21.20
C GLU A 464 19.62 12.38 -22.43
N ARG A 465 19.01 11.75 -23.45
CA ARG A 465 19.72 11.35 -24.69
C ARG A 465 19.96 12.47 -25.65
N GLY A 466 19.34 13.62 -25.52
CA GLY A 466 19.41 14.74 -26.48
C GLY A 466 18.54 14.50 -27.74
N ALA A 467 17.71 15.46 -28.07
CA ALA A 467 16.74 15.35 -29.19
C ALA A 467 17.42 15.11 -30.57
N GLU A 468 18.66 15.52 -30.78
CA GLU A 468 19.40 15.37 -32.03
C GLU A 468 19.74 13.90 -32.36
N GLN A 469 19.91 13.02 -31.39
CA GLN A 469 20.24 11.61 -31.64
C GLN A 469 19.01 10.76 -32.01
N LEU A 470 17.80 11.28 -31.84
CA LEU A 470 16.53 10.58 -32.03
C LEU A 470 15.80 11.02 -33.33
N HIS A 471 16.39 11.90 -34.14
CA HIS A 471 15.79 12.33 -35.44
C HIS A 471 15.72 11.17 -36.44
N LEU A 472 14.54 10.99 -37.07
CA LEU A 472 14.43 10.15 -38.28
C LEU A 472 15.17 10.84 -39.44
N PRO A 473 15.80 10.09 -40.39
CA PRO A 473 16.43 10.68 -41.55
C PRO A 473 15.40 11.42 -42.42
N ASP A 474 15.77 12.57 -42.98
CA ASP A 474 14.94 13.40 -43.86
C ASP A 474 14.40 12.67 -45.12
N ASN A 475 14.97 11.51 -45.46
CA ASN A 475 14.63 10.70 -46.63
C ASN A 475 13.61 9.59 -46.35
N TYR A 476 12.84 9.67 -45.26
CA TYR A 476 11.73 8.74 -44.98
C TYR A 476 10.51 9.12 -45.85
N ALA A 477 10.70 9.18 -47.17
CA ALA A 477 9.59 9.39 -48.13
C ALA A 477 8.66 8.17 -48.08
N SER A 478 7.37 8.41 -47.85
CA SER A 478 6.32 7.39 -48.02
C SER A 478 6.52 6.67 -49.35
N PRO A 479 6.38 5.34 -49.41
CA PRO A 479 6.29 4.67 -50.70
C PRO A 479 5.17 5.33 -51.48
N SER A 480 5.47 5.90 -52.62
CA SER A 480 4.46 6.39 -53.56
C SER A 480 3.53 5.22 -53.91
N GLU A 481 2.26 5.52 -54.16
CA GLU A 481 1.17 4.61 -54.47
C GLU A 481 1.36 3.71 -55.73
N ALA A 482 2.59 3.39 -56.11
CA ALA A 482 2.89 2.74 -57.38
C ALA A 482 3.65 1.40 -57.29
N GLU A 483 3.54 0.67 -56.16
CA GLU A 483 3.92 -0.76 -56.19
C GLU A 483 2.84 -1.59 -55.55
N THR A 484 1.82 -1.95 -56.35
CA THR A 484 0.98 -3.12 -56.12
C THR A 484 1.86 -4.33 -55.85
N MET A 485 1.73 -4.90 -54.68
CA MET A 485 2.34 -6.17 -54.32
C MET A 485 1.94 -7.23 -55.34
N PRO A 486 2.87 -8.02 -55.89
CA PRO A 486 2.48 -9.20 -56.63
C PRO A 486 1.88 -10.20 -55.63
N ASP A 487 0.67 -10.66 -55.94
CA ASP A 487 0.08 -11.86 -55.40
C ASP A 487 1.01 -13.05 -55.72
N GLY A 488 1.68 -13.55 -54.73
CA GLY A 488 2.54 -14.71 -54.89
C GLY A 488 2.95 -15.26 -53.53
N ASP A 489 2.17 -16.24 -53.06
CA ASP A 489 2.57 -17.23 -52.06
C ASP A 489 3.81 -18.00 -52.57
N GLU A 490 4.99 -17.49 -52.32
CA GLU A 490 6.19 -18.32 -52.31
C GLU A 490 6.87 -18.19 -50.93
N PRO A 491 7.00 -19.32 -50.21
CA PRO A 491 7.75 -19.32 -48.96
C PRO A 491 9.22 -19.08 -49.23
N LEU A 492 9.78 -18.04 -48.59
CA LEU A 492 11.22 -17.79 -48.57
C LEU A 492 11.93 -19.05 -48.06
N THR A 493 12.72 -19.66 -48.92
CA THR A 493 13.47 -20.87 -48.62
C THR A 493 14.57 -20.60 -47.60
N ALA A 494 14.84 -21.60 -46.76
CA ALA A 494 15.78 -21.55 -45.64
C ALA A 494 17.23 -21.17 -46.01
N GLU A 495 17.59 -21.17 -47.32
CA GLU A 495 18.94 -20.85 -47.82
C GLU A 495 19.28 -19.35 -47.82
N THR A 496 18.29 -18.48 -47.85
CA THR A 496 18.55 -17.02 -47.86
C THR A 496 18.81 -16.48 -46.45
N ILE A 497 18.43 -17.23 -45.43
CA ILE A 497 18.63 -16.89 -43.99
C ILE A 497 19.98 -17.43 -43.49
N ALA A 498 20.51 -18.49 -44.09
CA ALA A 498 21.71 -19.19 -43.63
C ALA A 498 23.05 -18.46 -43.88
N ASN A 499 23.08 -17.48 -44.79
CA ASN A 499 24.34 -16.82 -45.16
C ASN A 499 24.66 -15.52 -44.40
N ALA A 500 23.88 -15.15 -43.39
CA ALA A 500 24.09 -13.93 -42.60
C ALA A 500 24.58 -14.11 -41.17
N SER A 501 24.79 -15.35 -40.70
CA SER A 501 25.21 -15.56 -39.31
C SER A 501 26.01 -16.87 -39.16
N HIS A 502 27.29 -16.79 -39.40
CA HIS A 502 28.24 -17.72 -38.78
C HIS A 502 29.02 -16.94 -37.74
N THR A 503 28.66 -17.13 -36.48
CA THR A 503 29.55 -17.44 -35.33
C THR A 503 28.77 -17.37 -34.01
N THR A 504 28.82 -18.45 -33.26
CA THR A 504 28.59 -18.57 -31.81
C THR A 504 27.17 -18.41 -31.23
N ALA A 505 26.10 -18.68 -31.96
CA ALA A 505 24.73 -18.47 -31.49
C ALA A 505 23.95 -19.76 -31.08
N GLU A 506 24.47 -20.96 -31.35
CA GLU A 506 23.66 -22.21 -31.20
C GLU A 506 23.41 -22.63 -29.74
N GLU A 507 24.30 -22.32 -28.81
CA GLU A 507 24.09 -22.66 -27.38
C GLU A 507 23.21 -21.65 -26.62
N ASP A 508 23.19 -20.40 -27.05
CA ASP A 508 22.35 -19.37 -26.44
C ASP A 508 20.89 -19.37 -26.95
N GLU A 509 20.67 -19.75 -28.23
CA GLU A 509 19.31 -19.91 -28.78
C GLU A 509 18.53 -21.06 -28.11
N ALA A 510 19.19 -22.16 -27.76
CA ALA A 510 18.54 -23.27 -27.08
C ALA A 510 18.14 -22.96 -25.62
N LYS A 511 18.79 -22.00 -24.98
CA LYS A 511 18.41 -21.47 -23.66
C LYS A 511 17.31 -20.40 -23.75
N LEU A 512 17.35 -19.57 -24.80
CA LEU A 512 16.33 -18.52 -25.02
C LEU A 512 14.97 -19.12 -25.43
N ALA A 513 14.96 -20.19 -26.22
CA ALA A 513 13.72 -20.85 -26.67
C ALA A 513 12.92 -21.53 -25.54
N ARG A 514 13.49 -21.68 -24.35
CA ARG A 514 12.82 -22.28 -23.18
C ARG A 514 12.22 -21.26 -22.21
N ARG A 515 12.47 -19.98 -22.40
CA ARG A 515 11.82 -18.91 -21.63
C ARG A 515 10.65 -18.36 -22.42
N SER A 516 9.48 -18.24 -21.80
CA SER A 516 8.35 -17.59 -22.43
C SER A 516 8.69 -16.12 -22.72
N LEU A 517 8.15 -15.57 -23.80
CA LEU A 517 8.35 -14.15 -24.14
C LEU A 517 7.95 -13.23 -22.97
N GLU A 518 6.99 -13.67 -22.14
CA GLU A 518 6.55 -12.97 -20.93
C GLU A 518 7.61 -12.98 -19.83
N ASP A 519 8.38 -14.10 -19.69
CA ASP A 519 9.45 -14.18 -18.70
C ASP A 519 10.65 -13.30 -19.09
N VAL A 520 10.98 -13.24 -20.37
CA VAL A 520 12.04 -12.36 -20.91
C VAL A 520 11.65 -10.88 -20.74
N LEU A 521 10.40 -10.53 -21.06
CA LEU A 521 9.89 -9.17 -20.90
C LEU A 521 9.73 -8.80 -19.39
N ALA A 522 9.43 -9.77 -18.52
CA ALA A 522 9.36 -9.53 -17.10
C ALA A 522 10.74 -9.40 -16.43
N GLU A 523 11.76 -10.07 -16.97
CA GLU A 523 13.14 -9.99 -16.48
C GLU A 523 13.85 -8.73 -16.98
N GLU A 524 13.65 -8.31 -18.24
CA GLU A 524 14.09 -7.01 -18.76
C GLU A 524 13.44 -5.83 -18.02
N ASN A 525 12.16 -5.95 -17.65
CA ASN A 525 11.48 -4.95 -16.82
C ASN A 525 12.00 -4.88 -15.37
N ARG A 526 12.55 -5.97 -14.84
CA ARG A 526 13.17 -5.98 -13.50
C ARG A 526 14.57 -5.40 -13.47
N THR A 527 15.28 -5.48 -14.60
CA THR A 527 16.69 -5.08 -14.69
C THR A 527 16.91 -3.69 -15.29
N ASN A 528 15.93 -3.14 -16.03
CA ASN A 528 16.05 -1.78 -16.57
C ASN A 528 14.65 -1.16 -16.83
N PRO A 529 13.99 -0.57 -15.83
CA PRO A 529 12.70 0.10 -15.99
C PRO A 529 12.76 1.33 -16.93
N ALA A 530 13.92 1.76 -17.37
CA ALA A 530 14.16 2.94 -18.20
C ALA A 530 14.38 2.61 -19.69
N SER A 531 13.91 1.47 -20.21
CA SER A 531 13.94 1.26 -21.68
C SER A 531 12.87 2.13 -22.34
N GLY A 532 13.28 3.25 -22.94
CA GLY A 532 12.38 4.14 -23.70
C GLY A 532 11.53 3.43 -24.75
N ALA A 533 12.04 2.31 -25.30
CA ALA A 533 11.34 1.45 -26.24
C ALA A 533 10.13 0.74 -25.63
N HIS A 534 10.27 0.21 -24.41
CA HIS A 534 9.17 -0.46 -23.74
C HIS A 534 8.02 0.53 -23.46
N ASN A 535 8.34 1.72 -22.97
CA ASN A 535 7.37 2.78 -22.72
C ASN A 535 6.70 3.24 -24.05
N ALA A 536 7.46 3.32 -25.15
CA ALA A 536 6.92 3.64 -26.47
C ALA A 536 5.89 2.61 -26.97
N ILE A 537 6.20 1.31 -26.84
CA ILE A 537 5.28 0.21 -27.20
C ILE A 537 4.03 0.25 -26.32
N THR A 538 4.20 0.39 -25.00
CA THR A 538 3.11 0.47 -24.05
C THR A 538 2.19 1.66 -24.34
N LEU A 539 2.74 2.83 -24.63
CA LEU A 539 1.97 4.02 -25.01
C LEU A 539 1.15 3.82 -26.28
N LEU A 540 1.75 3.24 -27.31
CA LEU A 540 1.07 2.98 -28.59
C LEU A 540 -0.09 1.97 -28.44
N THR A 541 0.09 0.95 -27.63
CA THR A 541 -0.92 -0.08 -27.39
C THR A 541 -1.92 0.29 -26.29
N SER A 542 -1.65 1.38 -25.55
CA SER A 542 -2.54 1.90 -24.51
C SER A 542 -3.75 2.62 -25.11
N ARG A 543 -4.64 3.11 -24.22
CA ARG A 543 -5.77 3.97 -24.61
C ARG A 543 -5.35 5.31 -25.23
N LEU A 544 -4.12 5.75 -25.00
CA LEU A 544 -3.58 6.95 -25.65
C LEU A 544 -3.30 6.70 -27.15
N GLY A 545 -2.70 5.57 -27.48
CA GLY A 545 -2.37 5.22 -28.86
C GLY A 545 -3.51 4.48 -29.57
N GLY A 546 -4.03 3.41 -28.96
CA GLY A 546 -5.07 2.57 -29.52
C GLY A 546 -4.63 1.66 -30.66
N ALA A 547 -3.32 1.43 -30.83
CA ALA A 547 -2.77 0.50 -31.81
C ALA A 547 -2.83 -0.95 -31.30
N SER A 548 -2.94 -1.91 -32.22
CA SER A 548 -2.76 -3.32 -31.85
C SER A 548 -1.27 -3.67 -31.76
N SER A 549 -0.94 -4.70 -31.00
CA SER A 549 0.45 -5.21 -30.92
C SER A 549 1.00 -5.64 -32.29
N MET A 550 0.13 -6.13 -33.18
CA MET A 550 0.50 -6.51 -34.54
C MET A 550 0.86 -5.29 -35.39
N ASP A 551 0.11 -4.18 -35.24
CA ASP A 551 0.39 -2.95 -35.94
C ASP A 551 1.75 -2.34 -35.53
N VAL A 552 2.02 -2.35 -34.22
CA VAL A 552 3.31 -1.88 -33.70
C VAL A 552 4.46 -2.76 -34.21
N ARG A 553 4.27 -4.08 -34.26
CA ARG A 553 5.28 -5.00 -34.84
C ARG A 553 5.54 -4.72 -36.31
N ARG A 554 4.49 -4.55 -37.12
CA ARG A 554 4.61 -4.20 -38.54
C ARG A 554 5.37 -2.87 -38.72
N LEU A 555 5.02 -1.87 -37.95
CA LEU A 555 5.72 -0.58 -37.98
C LEU A 555 7.20 -0.72 -37.68
N ARG A 556 7.57 -1.43 -36.62
CA ARG A 556 8.98 -1.67 -36.25
C ARG A 556 9.75 -2.33 -37.41
N GLN A 557 9.14 -3.30 -38.07
CA GLN A 557 9.73 -3.96 -39.22
C GLN A 557 9.91 -2.99 -40.39
N GLN A 558 8.91 -2.14 -40.67
CA GLN A 558 8.99 -1.13 -41.76
C GLN A 558 10.05 -0.09 -41.47
N LEU A 559 10.11 0.45 -40.27
CA LEU A 559 11.12 1.41 -39.81
C LEU A 559 12.53 0.81 -39.93
N ARG A 560 12.71 -0.45 -39.53
CA ARG A 560 14.00 -1.15 -39.62
C ARG A 560 14.42 -1.40 -41.06
N ALA A 561 13.49 -1.82 -41.92
CA ALA A 561 13.75 -2.01 -43.36
C ALA A 561 14.14 -0.70 -44.08
N ALA A 562 13.51 0.41 -43.71
CA ALA A 562 13.85 1.72 -44.25
C ALA A 562 15.25 2.19 -43.80
N GLU A 563 15.57 2.01 -42.52
CA GLU A 563 16.88 2.32 -41.95
C GLU A 563 18.01 1.55 -42.67
N LEU A 564 17.80 0.24 -42.87
CA LEU A 564 18.77 -0.59 -43.59
C LEU A 564 18.95 -0.17 -45.05
N ARG A 565 17.86 0.20 -45.74
CA ARG A 565 17.94 0.72 -47.11
C ARG A 565 18.70 2.05 -47.18
N ALA A 566 18.59 2.88 -46.12
CA ALA A 566 19.34 4.13 -46.02
C ALA A 566 20.81 3.94 -45.56
N GLY A 567 21.24 2.68 -45.31
CA GLY A 567 22.59 2.38 -44.83
C GLY A 567 22.80 2.62 -43.35
N GLY A 568 21.73 2.89 -42.58
CA GLY A 568 21.78 3.14 -41.15
C GLY A 568 21.84 1.86 -40.33
N ARG A 569 22.20 2.00 -39.03
CA ARG A 569 22.38 0.88 -38.09
C ARG A 569 21.59 1.03 -36.78
N ARG A 570 20.68 2.02 -36.69
CA ARG A 570 19.91 2.25 -35.44
C ARG A 570 19.00 1.08 -35.11
N SER A 571 18.77 0.85 -33.85
CA SER A 571 17.89 -0.21 -33.40
C SER A 571 16.42 0.07 -33.77
N SER A 572 15.58 -0.96 -33.84
CA SER A 572 14.14 -0.81 -34.06
C SER A 572 13.48 0.05 -32.99
N ASP A 573 14.05 0.08 -31.81
CA ASP A 573 13.55 0.79 -30.62
C ASP A 573 13.87 2.28 -30.70
N ASP A 574 15.09 2.65 -31.13
CA ASP A 574 15.47 4.05 -31.36
C ASP A 574 14.67 4.65 -32.53
N LEU A 575 14.39 3.85 -33.57
CA LEU A 575 13.57 4.24 -34.68
C LEU A 575 12.09 4.47 -34.27
N LEU A 576 11.54 3.62 -33.44
CA LEU A 576 10.18 3.77 -32.91
C LEU A 576 10.05 5.04 -32.05
N LEU A 577 11.05 5.28 -31.22
CA LEU A 577 11.11 6.49 -30.40
C LEU A 577 11.24 7.74 -31.28
N GLY A 578 12.10 7.71 -32.28
CA GLY A 578 12.24 8.79 -33.26
C GLY A 578 10.94 9.09 -34.02
N ALA A 579 10.17 8.05 -34.38
CA ALA A 579 8.86 8.17 -35.01
C ALA A 579 7.81 8.81 -34.10
N LEU A 580 7.86 8.55 -32.79
CA LEU A 580 6.98 9.18 -31.82
C LEU A 580 7.30 10.66 -31.59
N LEU A 581 8.55 11.03 -31.63
CA LEU A 581 8.98 12.43 -31.45
C LEU A 581 8.82 13.26 -32.72
N ASN A 582 8.87 12.63 -33.90
CA ASN A 582 8.75 13.27 -35.24
C ASN A 582 7.77 12.51 -36.14
N PRO A 583 6.47 12.67 -35.98
CA PRO A 583 5.45 11.88 -36.66
C PRO A 583 5.19 12.34 -38.13
N GLU A 584 5.76 13.47 -38.56
CA GLU A 584 5.46 14.08 -39.87
C GLU A 584 5.84 13.20 -41.05
N ALA A 585 6.83 12.33 -40.88
CA ALA A 585 7.29 11.40 -41.91
C ALA A 585 6.41 10.16 -42.10
N LEU A 586 5.32 10.00 -41.32
CA LEU A 586 4.49 8.79 -41.31
C LEU A 586 3.13 9.00 -41.97
N PRO A 587 2.54 7.96 -42.61
CA PRO A 587 1.25 8.05 -43.27
C PRO A 587 0.08 8.36 -42.33
N ASP A 588 -0.99 9.00 -42.84
CA ASP A 588 -2.15 9.46 -42.05
C ASP A 588 -3.16 8.38 -41.71
N TYR A 589 -2.87 7.12 -41.94
CA TYR A 589 -3.76 5.98 -41.72
C TYR A 589 -3.10 4.89 -40.86
N GLY A 590 -3.90 4.00 -40.30
CA GLY A 590 -3.41 2.86 -39.53
C GLY A 590 -2.60 3.26 -38.28
N VAL A 591 -1.43 2.68 -38.10
CA VAL A 591 -0.53 2.94 -36.98
C VAL A 591 -0.04 4.39 -36.95
N GLY A 592 0.08 5.07 -38.12
CA GLY A 592 0.46 6.49 -38.20
C GLY A 592 -0.50 7.39 -37.43
N THR A 593 -1.81 7.08 -37.39
CA THR A 593 -2.79 7.80 -36.60
C THR A 593 -2.55 7.64 -35.09
N ALA A 594 -2.21 6.42 -34.63
CA ALA A 594 -1.89 6.14 -33.24
C ALA A 594 -0.61 6.90 -32.80
N ILE A 595 0.43 6.89 -33.64
CA ILE A 595 1.67 7.61 -33.37
C ILE A 595 1.41 9.12 -33.25
N ARG A 596 0.69 9.73 -34.21
CA ARG A 596 0.38 11.16 -34.16
C ARG A 596 -0.44 11.54 -32.93
N ARG A 597 -1.31 10.63 -32.46
CA ARG A 597 -2.07 10.86 -31.23
C ARG A 597 -1.15 10.88 -30.00
N VAL A 598 -0.27 9.90 -29.87
CA VAL A 598 0.71 9.85 -28.77
C VAL A 598 1.71 11.00 -28.88
N SER A 599 2.22 11.28 -30.09
CA SER A 599 3.15 12.38 -30.33
C SER A 599 2.58 13.74 -29.91
N ARG A 600 1.30 14.00 -30.19
CA ARG A 600 0.63 15.23 -29.75
C ARG A 600 0.61 15.35 -28.21
N VAL A 601 0.36 14.26 -27.52
CA VAL A 601 0.38 14.21 -26.05
C VAL A 601 1.80 14.48 -25.54
N LEU A 602 2.80 13.80 -26.12
CA LEU A 602 4.21 14.00 -25.75
C LEU A 602 4.68 15.43 -26.04
N ALA A 603 4.30 16.02 -27.17
CA ALA A 603 4.66 17.40 -27.52
C ALA A 603 4.11 18.41 -26.51
N ALA A 604 2.87 18.22 -26.03
CA ALA A 604 2.28 19.06 -24.99
C ALA A 604 3.04 18.91 -23.66
N GLY A 605 3.40 17.69 -23.28
CA GLY A 605 4.22 17.43 -22.10
C GLY A 605 5.62 18.04 -22.21
N GLN A 606 6.27 17.93 -23.36
CA GLN A 606 7.57 18.54 -23.62
C GLN A 606 7.54 20.07 -23.55
N GLN A 607 6.48 20.67 -24.09
CA GLN A 607 6.28 22.13 -23.98
C GLN A 607 6.12 22.57 -22.52
N ALA A 608 5.31 21.84 -21.75
CA ALA A 608 5.12 22.11 -20.31
C ALA A 608 6.43 21.92 -19.51
N LEU A 609 7.22 20.91 -19.85
CA LEU A 609 8.50 20.62 -19.21
C LEU A 609 9.55 21.72 -19.43
N ASN A 610 9.49 22.40 -20.58
CA ASN A 610 10.39 23.48 -20.95
C ASN A 610 9.90 24.85 -20.45
N ALA A 611 8.71 24.92 -19.88
CA ALA A 611 8.15 26.18 -19.34
C ALA A 611 8.83 26.60 -18.02
N PRO A 612 8.97 27.90 -17.74
CA PRO A 612 9.46 28.36 -16.44
C PRO A 612 8.57 27.87 -15.30
N GLY A 613 9.17 27.30 -14.25
CA GLY A 613 8.44 26.75 -13.11
C GLY A 613 7.79 25.39 -13.36
N ALA A 614 8.21 24.67 -14.42
CA ALA A 614 7.76 23.31 -14.71
C ALA A 614 7.95 22.41 -13.48
N ASN A 615 6.92 21.66 -13.14
CA ASN A 615 6.91 20.64 -12.09
C ASN A 615 6.07 19.43 -12.55
N ALA A 616 6.03 18.39 -11.74
CA ALA A 616 5.31 17.16 -12.09
C ALA A 616 3.81 17.41 -12.37
N GLU A 617 3.15 18.25 -11.57
CA GLU A 617 1.73 18.55 -11.73
C GLU A 617 1.44 19.24 -13.07
N THR A 618 2.21 20.27 -13.42
CA THR A 618 2.01 21.04 -14.67
C THR A 618 2.26 20.19 -15.92
N VAL A 619 3.25 19.31 -15.89
CA VAL A 619 3.55 18.41 -17.00
C VAL A 619 2.48 17.33 -17.15
N LEU A 620 2.07 16.69 -16.05
CA LEU A 620 0.97 15.71 -16.07
C LEU A 620 -0.35 16.32 -16.53
N TRP A 621 -0.64 17.56 -16.13
CA TRP A 621 -1.82 18.28 -16.57
C TRP A 621 -1.82 18.53 -18.08
N ALA A 622 -0.68 18.93 -18.65
CA ALA A 622 -0.53 19.12 -20.08
C ALA A 622 -0.74 17.79 -20.86
N LEU A 623 -0.16 16.68 -20.37
CA LEU A 623 -0.36 15.35 -20.93
C LEU A 623 -1.84 14.94 -20.90
N TRP A 624 -2.51 15.17 -19.76
CA TRP A 624 -3.92 14.85 -19.58
C TRP A 624 -4.83 15.62 -20.51
N GLN A 625 -4.68 16.94 -20.58
CA GLN A 625 -5.46 17.79 -21.48
C GLN A 625 -5.27 17.39 -22.96
N ALA A 626 -4.03 17.18 -23.39
CA ALA A 626 -3.71 16.81 -24.78
C ALA A 626 -4.24 15.43 -25.17
N SER A 627 -4.45 14.53 -24.20
CA SER A 627 -5.00 13.18 -24.43
C SER A 627 -6.46 13.18 -24.89
N GLY A 628 -7.26 14.17 -24.47
CA GLY A 628 -8.70 14.25 -24.72
C GLY A 628 -9.52 13.16 -24.02
N LEU A 629 -8.91 12.33 -23.16
CA LEU A 629 -9.59 11.24 -22.44
C LEU A 629 -10.58 11.74 -21.39
N GLU A 630 -10.38 12.96 -20.86
CA GLU A 630 -11.30 13.62 -19.94
C GLU A 630 -12.72 13.63 -20.51
N LYS A 631 -12.89 14.22 -21.70
CA LYS A 631 -14.20 14.34 -22.36
C LYS A 631 -14.82 12.97 -22.62
N THR A 632 -14.02 12.00 -23.03
CA THR A 632 -14.49 10.65 -23.31
C THR A 632 -14.99 9.98 -22.03
N TRP A 633 -14.22 10.03 -20.95
CA TRP A 633 -14.61 9.37 -19.70
C TRP A 633 -15.74 10.09 -18.96
N VAL A 634 -15.80 11.42 -18.99
CA VAL A 634 -16.91 12.17 -18.45
C VAL A 634 -18.21 11.85 -19.19
N ASN A 635 -18.18 11.78 -20.53
CA ASN A 635 -19.35 11.40 -21.30
C ASN A 635 -19.78 9.94 -21.03
N SER A 636 -18.83 9.01 -20.97
CA SER A 636 -19.13 7.61 -20.65
C SER A 636 -19.65 7.44 -19.22
N SER A 637 -19.20 8.25 -18.26
CA SER A 637 -19.66 8.19 -16.86
C SER A 637 -21.10 8.64 -16.67
N ALA A 638 -21.64 9.43 -17.60
CA ALA A 638 -23.05 9.86 -17.58
C ALA A 638 -24.03 8.76 -18.03
N ALA A 639 -23.53 7.68 -18.64
CA ALA A 639 -24.32 6.52 -19.03
C ALA A 639 -24.58 5.59 -17.83
N THR A 640 -25.25 4.46 -18.05
CA THR A 640 -25.46 3.40 -17.06
C THR A 640 -24.79 2.10 -17.50
N GLY A 641 -24.36 1.27 -16.56
CA GLY A 641 -23.79 -0.05 -16.83
C GLY A 641 -22.27 -0.11 -16.71
N PRO A 642 -21.64 -1.24 -17.12
CA PRO A 642 -20.23 -1.53 -16.84
C PRO A 642 -19.25 -0.55 -17.48
N GLU A 643 -19.62 0.14 -18.54
CA GLU A 643 -18.80 1.15 -19.21
C GLU A 643 -18.74 2.44 -18.39
N ALA A 644 -19.88 2.89 -17.87
CA ALA A 644 -19.95 4.03 -16.96
C ALA A 644 -19.13 3.79 -15.68
N GLU A 645 -19.23 2.59 -15.12
CA GLU A 645 -18.47 2.20 -13.94
C GLU A 645 -16.94 2.19 -14.19
N ARG A 646 -16.52 1.75 -15.37
CA ARG A 646 -15.12 1.82 -15.78
C ARG A 646 -14.65 3.27 -15.95
N ALA A 647 -15.51 4.13 -16.51
CA ALA A 647 -15.20 5.54 -16.67
C ALA A 647 -15.05 6.24 -15.32
N HIS A 648 -15.95 5.98 -14.37
CA HIS A 648 -15.82 6.50 -13.00
C HIS A 648 -14.52 6.08 -12.34
N ARG A 649 -14.17 4.77 -12.39
CA ARG A 649 -12.89 4.29 -11.83
C ARG A 649 -11.67 4.94 -12.46
N ASN A 650 -11.70 5.15 -13.79
CA ASN A 650 -10.61 5.81 -14.49
C ASN A 650 -10.45 7.28 -14.05
N LEU A 651 -11.56 8.00 -13.87
CA LEU A 651 -11.55 9.38 -13.38
C LEU A 651 -11.06 9.46 -11.93
N ASP A 652 -11.51 8.56 -11.05
CA ASP A 652 -11.06 8.47 -9.66
C ASP A 652 -9.54 8.20 -9.58
N ALA A 653 -9.02 7.31 -10.44
CA ALA A 653 -7.59 7.01 -10.51
C ALA A 653 -6.78 8.24 -10.96
N MET A 654 -7.29 9.01 -11.92
CA MET A 654 -6.64 10.25 -12.36
C MET A 654 -6.66 11.33 -11.28
N ILE A 655 -7.75 11.49 -10.55
CA ILE A 655 -7.82 12.38 -9.38
C ILE A 655 -6.74 11.98 -8.37
N GLY A 656 -6.63 10.68 -8.07
CA GLY A 656 -5.58 10.17 -7.17
C GLY A 656 -4.15 10.48 -7.66
N LEU A 657 -3.89 10.43 -8.97
CA LEU A 657 -2.60 10.82 -9.55
C LEU A 657 -2.33 12.33 -9.35
N PHE A 658 -3.31 13.20 -9.63
CA PHE A 658 -3.15 14.64 -9.45
C PHE A 658 -3.00 15.03 -7.99
N GLU A 659 -3.76 14.42 -7.08
CA GLU A 659 -3.58 14.62 -5.64
C GLU A 659 -2.17 14.21 -5.18
N ALA A 660 -1.60 13.13 -5.76
CA ALA A 660 -0.23 12.72 -5.48
C ALA A 660 0.78 13.74 -6.02
N ALA A 661 0.56 14.27 -7.24
CA ALA A 661 1.44 15.27 -7.85
C ALA A 661 1.40 16.60 -7.10
N THR A 662 0.21 17.11 -6.78
CA THR A 662 0.02 18.34 -5.98
C THR A 662 0.73 18.22 -4.64
N ARG A 663 0.51 17.11 -3.93
CA ARG A 663 1.14 16.86 -2.64
C ARG A 663 2.66 16.79 -2.74
N PHE A 664 3.19 16.13 -3.77
CA PHE A 664 4.63 16.06 -4.01
C PHE A 664 5.24 17.46 -4.22
N VAL A 665 4.60 18.29 -5.05
CA VAL A 665 5.04 19.68 -5.33
C VAL A 665 4.98 20.54 -4.08
N ASP A 666 3.93 20.41 -3.28
CA ASP A 666 3.76 21.18 -2.03
C ASP A 666 4.79 20.76 -0.95
N GLN A 667 5.11 19.48 -0.88
CA GLN A 667 6.00 18.95 0.14
C GLN A 667 7.48 19.04 -0.23
N MET A 668 7.79 19.03 -1.52
CA MET A 668 9.14 19.09 -2.06
C MET A 668 9.27 20.23 -3.10
N PRO A 669 9.20 21.49 -2.68
CA PRO A 669 9.30 22.62 -3.59
C PRO A 669 10.61 22.60 -4.39
N GLY A 670 10.52 22.77 -5.71
CA GLY A 670 11.66 22.76 -6.60
C GLY A 670 12.09 21.36 -7.08
N SER A 671 11.39 20.30 -6.68
CA SER A 671 11.66 18.94 -7.17
C SER A 671 11.28 18.76 -8.64
N SER A 672 12.07 17.95 -9.35
CA SER A 672 11.89 17.68 -10.76
C SER A 672 10.75 16.65 -11.02
N ALA A 673 10.29 16.60 -12.27
CA ALA A 673 9.33 15.58 -12.71
C ALA A 673 9.92 14.15 -12.67
N GLU A 674 11.23 14.01 -12.77
CA GLU A 674 11.95 12.74 -12.60
C GLU A 674 11.87 12.24 -11.16
N GLN A 675 12.15 13.12 -10.20
CA GLN A 675 11.99 12.78 -8.77
C GLN A 675 10.54 12.42 -8.41
N PHE A 676 9.55 12.94 -9.15
CA PHE A 676 8.17 12.52 -9.01
C PHE A 676 7.93 11.09 -9.51
N LEU A 677 8.58 10.66 -10.59
CA LEU A 677 8.52 9.27 -11.03
C LEU A 677 9.08 8.33 -9.96
N ASP A 678 10.25 8.67 -9.41
CA ASP A 678 10.82 7.92 -8.28
C ASP A 678 9.88 7.89 -7.06
N TYR A 679 9.25 9.04 -6.77
CA TYR A 679 8.25 9.17 -5.70
C TYR A 679 7.04 8.26 -5.91
N ILE A 680 6.47 8.24 -7.12
CA ILE A 680 5.32 7.38 -7.45
C ILE A 680 5.73 5.90 -7.49
N ASP A 681 6.91 5.60 -8.01
CA ASP A 681 7.42 4.23 -8.07
C ASP A 681 7.78 3.68 -6.68
N ALA A 682 8.16 4.53 -5.75
CA ALA A 682 8.39 4.15 -4.35
C ALA A 682 7.09 3.95 -3.53
N GLN A 683 5.91 4.26 -4.09
CA GLN A 683 4.63 4.02 -3.42
C GLN A 683 4.27 2.52 -3.45
N ASP A 684 4.68 1.76 -2.45
CA ASP A 684 4.28 0.36 -2.30
C ASP A 684 2.90 0.18 -1.64
N LEU A 685 2.44 1.20 -0.92
CA LEU A 685 1.10 1.25 -0.34
C LEU A 685 0.30 2.40 -0.97
N PRO A 686 -0.95 2.17 -1.34
CA PRO A 686 -1.81 3.25 -1.83
C PRO A 686 -1.94 4.30 -0.75
N MET A 687 -1.87 5.54 -1.17
CA MET A 687 -2.17 6.65 -0.30
C MET A 687 -3.64 6.57 0.11
N ASP A 688 -3.88 6.73 1.40
CA ASP A 688 -5.21 6.89 1.99
C ASP A 688 -5.88 8.10 1.32
N THR A 689 -6.50 7.90 0.18
CA THR A 689 -7.33 8.92 -0.44
C THR A 689 -8.56 9.09 0.45
N LEU A 690 -8.75 10.28 0.98
CA LEU A 690 -9.90 10.68 1.79
C LEU A 690 -11.23 10.71 1.00
N ALA A 691 -11.20 10.38 -0.29
CA ALA A 691 -12.40 10.29 -1.11
C ALA A 691 -13.31 9.17 -0.56
N ALA A 692 -14.37 9.58 0.10
CA ALA A 692 -15.48 8.70 0.43
C ALA A 692 -15.96 8.06 -0.88
N ARG A 693 -15.68 6.76 -1.07
CA ARG A 693 -16.14 6.03 -2.24
C ARG A 693 -17.65 6.04 -2.27
N GLY A 694 -18.21 6.57 -3.34
CA GLY A 694 -19.61 6.43 -3.68
C GLY A 694 -20.05 4.96 -3.70
N LYS A 695 -21.33 4.72 -3.89
CA LYS A 695 -22.06 3.45 -3.84
C LYS A 695 -21.21 2.18 -3.94
N ARG A 696 -21.37 1.28 -2.96
CA ARG A 696 -20.79 -0.08 -3.02
C ARG A 696 -21.34 -0.79 -4.26
N TYR A 697 -20.44 -1.09 -5.18
CA TYR A 697 -20.76 -1.93 -6.33
C TYR A 697 -20.85 -3.40 -5.88
N ASP A 698 -21.66 -4.19 -6.58
CA ASP A 698 -21.68 -5.64 -6.39
C ASP A 698 -20.39 -6.24 -6.99
N ALA A 699 -19.36 -6.38 -6.17
CA ALA A 699 -18.03 -6.81 -6.59
C ALA A 699 -17.32 -7.59 -5.48
N VAL A 700 -16.50 -8.56 -5.88
CA VAL A 700 -15.68 -9.37 -4.96
C VAL A 700 -14.54 -8.53 -4.40
N GLU A 701 -14.37 -8.51 -3.08
CA GLU A 701 -13.22 -7.84 -2.45
C GLU A 701 -11.98 -8.74 -2.47
N ILE A 702 -10.84 -8.19 -2.91
CA ILE A 702 -9.53 -8.85 -2.79
C ILE A 702 -8.77 -8.16 -1.67
N LEU A 703 -8.34 -8.93 -0.67
CA LEU A 703 -7.80 -8.44 0.60
C LEU A 703 -6.52 -9.18 0.98
N THR A 704 -5.68 -8.53 1.78
CA THR A 704 -4.65 -9.21 2.58
C THR A 704 -5.19 -9.53 3.97
N PRO A 705 -4.56 -10.42 4.77
CA PRO A 705 -5.01 -10.71 6.14
C PRO A 705 -5.16 -9.47 7.01
N ALA A 706 -4.23 -8.51 6.88
CA ALA A 706 -4.29 -7.24 7.63
C ALA A 706 -5.51 -6.39 7.28
N LEU A 707 -5.97 -6.42 6.02
CA LEU A 707 -7.18 -5.71 5.57
C LEU A 707 -8.47 -6.49 5.83
N ALA A 708 -8.38 -7.82 5.87
CA ALA A 708 -9.52 -8.68 6.17
C ALA A 708 -9.84 -8.68 7.68
N ALA A 709 -8.87 -8.40 8.54
CA ALA A 709 -9.03 -8.44 9.98
C ALA A 709 -10.19 -7.56 10.46
N GLY A 710 -11.08 -8.16 11.26
CA GLY A 710 -12.24 -7.50 11.83
C GLY A 710 -13.39 -7.20 10.84
N ARG A 711 -13.32 -7.59 9.57
CA ARG A 711 -14.48 -7.52 8.67
C ARG A 711 -15.52 -8.60 8.99
N GLN A 712 -16.77 -8.30 8.67
CA GLN A 712 -17.88 -9.24 8.83
C GLN A 712 -18.11 -10.00 7.56
#